data_965c36dac08f28dee1e55a8cfa40ccd7
#
_entry.id   965c36dac08f28dee1e55a8cfa40ccd7
#
_cell.length_a   1.000
_cell.length_b   1.000
_cell.length_c   1.000
_cell.angle_alpha   90.00
_cell.angle_beta   90.00
_cell.angle_gamma   90.00
#
_symmetry.space_group_name_H-M   'P 1'
#
loop_
_entity.id
_entity.type
_entity.pdbx_description
1 polymer ?
#
loop_
_entity_poly.entity_id
_entity_poly.type
_entity_poly.pdbx_seq_one_letter_code
_entity_poly.pdbx_strand_id
1 'polypeptide(L)'
;MSVPIQGLAGAAEPGIEPGAGAAGPAPQQGARPWVPTATYPEALFDLSGPSGGSRLESFIDAMIELGQTGQIFGEHGIGKTATFFTHIAEAYRDTALVYVPAANLTPDDLLANAPVRTDDGTLVLRQLVMGQLRPGRRFVLLIDDSLQAGDSIQSQLMQIACNWTLGEFDLRALGCIGVFLTDNESLAETSARRGDLAILDRMATLRITANDTAWRYRLARRYRDRDLSGAFAVWASLTPALRELLSPRTLEHVLANAFEGFPLIWGLPLVGGERMRLVEAREDGSPGPDRTEEVLDRIAEAVGARNPAGLQDPVRQVVRAALRNRWTVLLQGPPGCGKTELVRDLVRRELGREPLYFSLPVTNIEDLCVPVPSADGSLENLVARSFTGREPKAIVWDEYNRPKDKAAFAKLMEITQEWSIAGHPIENLRAQIALQNPPYHLGRKLLVARNNVAQASRFTASLTVRPEDIPANEWLITTYGPIAETFLDWWKLDIDDDARDWISKRTLERMIKLHRRGLPMQWGTVYLGDGEYAPVPLTALMDRLARREVVGLRELAADLDGWEARLRRAAQASSEGANDTDVVHQVIANAELSQLRAHRAAIVRLVALLPPKLRSTYLVGAAEERQRFWIEVFAAMPRKKSGAGPGAAR
;
A
#
# COMPACT_ATOMS: atom_id res chain seq x y z
N MET A 1 0.05 13.24 54.88
CA MET A 1 -0.73 12.37 55.78
C MET A 1 -0.46 10.94 55.32
N SER A 2 0.44 10.28 56.03
CA SER A 2 0.89 8.90 55.74
C SER A 2 -0.02 7.94 56.44
N VAL A 3 -0.65 7.02 55.69
CA VAL A 3 -1.41 5.89 56.23
C VAL A 3 -0.50 4.65 56.17
N PRO A 4 -0.32 3.94 57.31
CA PRO A 4 0.52 2.74 57.30
C PRO A 4 -0.25 1.53 56.75
N ILE A 5 0.44 0.79 55.85
CA ILE A 5 -0.03 -0.50 55.35
C ILE A 5 0.21 -1.55 56.44
N GLN A 6 -0.86 -2.06 57.04
CA GLN A 6 -0.81 -3.25 57.89
C GLN A 6 -0.83 -4.51 57.01
N GLY A 7 0.10 -5.43 57.31
CA GLY A 7 0.25 -6.69 56.62
C GLY A 7 -0.96 -7.60 56.74
N LEU A 8 -1.33 -8.23 55.64
CA LEU A 8 -2.22 -9.38 55.56
C LEU A 8 -1.36 -10.64 55.49
N ALA A 9 -1.38 -11.36 56.62
CA ALA A 9 -0.85 -12.72 56.70
C ALA A 9 -1.81 -13.71 56.06
N GLY A 10 -1.26 -14.60 55.25
CA GLY A 10 -1.65 -15.97 54.96
C GLY A 10 -3.12 -16.34 54.89
N ALA A 11 -3.68 -16.45 53.69
CA ALA A 11 -4.74 -17.40 53.39
C ALA A 11 -4.17 -18.51 52.49
N ALA A 12 -4.19 -19.74 52.97
CA ALA A 12 -3.74 -20.92 52.25
C ALA A 12 -4.59 -21.14 51.00
N GLU A 13 -3.95 -21.31 49.88
CA GLU A 13 -4.60 -21.73 48.64
C GLU A 13 -5.19 -23.15 48.81
N PRO A 14 -6.38 -23.42 48.24
CA PRO A 14 -6.86 -24.78 48.12
C PRO A 14 -5.99 -25.51 47.09
N GLY A 15 -5.34 -26.61 47.50
CA GLY A 15 -4.49 -27.45 46.68
C GLY A 15 -5.25 -27.93 45.45
N ILE A 16 -4.74 -27.56 44.28
CA ILE A 16 -5.04 -28.24 43.04
C ILE A 16 -4.21 -29.52 43.05
N GLU A 17 -4.86 -30.66 43.22
CA GLU A 17 -4.21 -31.95 42.97
C GLU A 17 -3.63 -31.98 41.56
N PRO A 18 -2.39 -32.40 41.35
CA PRO A 18 -1.83 -32.57 40.05
C PRO A 18 -2.59 -33.70 39.34
N GLY A 19 -3.48 -33.31 38.42
CA GLY A 19 -4.10 -34.25 37.50
C GLY A 19 -3.01 -35.11 36.84
N ALA A 20 -3.20 -36.42 36.89
CA ALA A 20 -2.31 -37.43 36.34
C ALA A 20 -1.83 -37.04 34.92
N GLY A 21 -0.56 -36.74 34.82
CA GLY A 21 0.09 -36.39 33.57
C GLY A 21 -0.18 -37.46 32.53
N ALA A 22 -0.85 -37.12 31.44
CA ALA A 22 -0.84 -37.90 30.24
C ALA A 22 0.62 -37.97 29.81
N ALA A 23 1.24 -39.16 29.90
CA ALA A 23 2.56 -39.44 29.38
C ALA A 23 2.56 -39.05 27.91
N GLY A 24 3.38 -38.05 27.55
CA GLY A 24 3.62 -37.68 26.16
C GLY A 24 4.08 -38.93 25.39
N PRO A 25 3.82 -38.99 24.10
CA PRO A 25 4.26 -40.11 23.28
C PRO A 25 5.77 -40.30 23.47
N ALA A 26 6.17 -41.53 23.75
CA ALA A 26 7.56 -41.92 23.90
C ALA A 26 8.35 -41.42 22.68
N PRO A 27 9.60 -40.96 22.86
CA PRO A 27 10.43 -40.51 21.75
C PRO A 27 10.53 -41.64 20.75
N GLN A 28 10.29 -41.35 19.47
CA GLN A 28 10.41 -42.31 18.39
C GLN A 28 11.83 -42.90 18.42
N GLN A 29 11.93 -44.16 18.74
CA GLN A 29 13.18 -44.91 18.67
C GLN A 29 13.64 -44.98 17.21
N GLY A 30 14.61 -44.17 16.85
CA GLY A 30 15.19 -44.19 15.49
C GLY A 30 16.16 -43.06 15.18
N ALA A 31 16.15 -41.96 15.90
CA ALA A 31 17.15 -40.92 15.73
C ALA A 31 18.44 -41.36 16.43
N ARG A 32 19.48 -41.65 15.65
CA ARG A 32 20.84 -41.85 16.21
C ARG A 32 21.25 -40.56 16.90
N PRO A 33 21.74 -40.61 18.15
CA PRO A 33 22.24 -39.42 18.82
C PRO A 33 23.35 -38.82 17.96
N TRP A 34 23.17 -37.53 17.63
CA TRP A 34 24.19 -36.77 16.95
C TRP A 34 25.39 -36.58 17.90
N VAL A 35 26.57 -37.00 17.46
CA VAL A 35 27.81 -36.83 18.21
C VAL A 35 28.62 -35.73 17.55
N PRO A 36 28.81 -34.56 18.18
CA PRO A 36 29.63 -33.51 17.64
C PRO A 36 31.10 -33.96 17.60
N THR A 37 31.67 -34.00 16.41
CA THR A 37 33.12 -34.09 16.23
C THR A 37 33.72 -32.70 16.09
N ALA A 38 34.78 -32.41 16.79
CA ALA A 38 35.30 -31.09 17.14
C ALA A 38 35.77 -30.17 15.98
N THR A 39 35.67 -30.55 14.74
CA THR A 39 36.04 -29.68 13.60
C THR A 39 35.23 -30.08 12.37
N TYR A 40 34.23 -29.31 12.04
CA TYR A 40 33.51 -29.42 10.77
C TYR A 40 34.00 -28.34 9.81
N PRO A 41 34.58 -28.67 8.65
CA PRO A 41 34.74 -27.74 7.57
C PRO A 41 33.36 -27.24 7.12
N GLU A 42 33.21 -25.97 6.82
CA GLU A 42 31.94 -25.37 6.31
C GLU A 42 31.35 -26.13 5.10
N ALA A 43 32.21 -26.81 4.31
CA ALA A 43 31.83 -27.65 3.19
C ALA A 43 30.98 -28.89 3.55
N LEU A 44 31.02 -29.37 4.80
CA LEU A 44 30.21 -30.51 5.26
C LEU A 44 28.74 -30.17 5.51
N PHE A 45 28.41 -28.89 5.56
CA PHE A 45 27.03 -28.39 5.74
C PHE A 45 26.37 -27.93 4.44
N ASP A 46 27.01 -28.16 3.29
CA ASP A 46 26.35 -28.06 1.99
C ASP A 46 25.42 -29.27 1.80
N LEU A 47 24.29 -29.24 2.49
CA LEU A 47 23.23 -30.24 2.43
C LEU A 47 22.38 -30.10 1.14
N SER A 48 22.95 -29.65 0.06
CA SER A 48 22.34 -29.56 -1.27
C SER A 48 22.16 -30.90 -1.98
N GLY A 49 22.10 -32.00 -1.22
CA GLY A 49 21.73 -33.30 -1.75
C GLY A 49 20.23 -33.47 -1.96
N PRO A 50 19.78 -34.42 -2.79
CA PRO A 50 18.37 -34.62 -3.15
C PRO A 50 17.41 -34.95 -1.99
N SER A 51 17.91 -35.08 -0.77
CA SER A 51 17.15 -35.27 0.48
C SER A 51 17.49 -34.26 1.57
N GLY A 52 18.30 -33.22 1.27
CA GLY A 52 18.82 -32.30 2.26
C GLY A 52 17.93 -31.04 2.36
N GLY A 53 17.50 -30.74 3.56
CA GLY A 53 17.03 -29.42 3.92
C GLY A 53 18.16 -28.39 3.77
N SER A 54 17.80 -27.10 3.68
CA SER A 54 18.79 -26.04 3.69
C SER A 54 19.53 -26.01 5.03
N ARG A 55 20.70 -25.38 5.06
CA ARG A 55 21.48 -25.17 6.29
C ARG A 55 20.64 -24.54 7.40
N LEU A 56 19.73 -23.61 7.04
CA LEU A 56 18.80 -22.98 7.98
C LEU A 56 17.77 -23.97 8.51
N GLU A 57 17.18 -24.81 7.66
CA GLU A 57 16.22 -25.85 8.08
C GLU A 57 16.83 -26.83 9.07
N SER A 58 18.07 -27.32 8.77
CA SER A 58 18.80 -28.20 9.69
C SER A 58 19.12 -27.53 11.04
N PHE A 59 19.41 -26.23 11.03
CA PHE A 59 19.61 -25.46 12.26
C PHE A 59 18.31 -25.32 13.06
N ILE A 60 17.18 -25.07 12.41
CA ILE A 60 15.87 -25.01 13.06
C ILE A 60 15.56 -26.32 13.76
N ASP A 61 15.72 -27.46 13.05
CA ASP A 61 15.46 -28.78 13.59
C ASP A 61 16.35 -29.08 14.81
N ALA A 62 17.65 -28.80 14.70
CA ALA A 62 18.60 -28.99 15.79
C ALA A 62 18.24 -28.15 17.03
N MET A 63 17.87 -26.90 16.86
CA MET A 63 17.51 -26.03 18.00
C MET A 63 16.21 -26.46 18.67
N ILE A 64 15.22 -26.93 17.90
CA ILE A 64 13.98 -27.50 18.44
C ILE A 64 14.29 -28.78 19.22
N GLU A 65 15.11 -29.66 18.67
CA GLU A 65 15.50 -30.94 19.33
C GLU A 65 16.27 -30.70 20.63
N LEU A 66 17.19 -29.74 20.63
CA LEU A 66 18.01 -29.39 21.79
C LEU A 66 17.27 -28.52 22.83
N GLY A 67 16.11 -27.97 22.49
CA GLY A 67 15.37 -27.02 23.35
C GLY A 67 16.18 -25.75 23.62
N GLN A 68 16.97 -25.30 22.64
CA GLN A 68 17.81 -24.10 22.71
C GLN A 68 17.26 -22.97 21.84
N THR A 69 17.57 -21.75 22.23
CA THR A 69 17.26 -20.57 21.44
C THR A 69 18.25 -20.42 20.30
N GLY A 70 17.75 -20.26 19.06
CA GLY A 70 18.54 -20.00 17.88
C GLY A 70 18.50 -18.53 17.46
N GLN A 71 19.66 -17.96 17.14
CA GLN A 71 19.76 -16.65 16.53
C GLN A 71 20.33 -16.77 15.12
N ILE A 72 19.68 -16.13 14.15
CA ILE A 72 20.05 -16.22 12.74
C ILE A 72 20.39 -14.84 12.22
N PHE A 73 21.64 -14.67 11.81
CA PHE A 73 22.13 -13.49 11.11
C PHE A 73 22.22 -13.74 9.61
N GLY A 74 21.90 -12.72 8.83
CA GLY A 74 22.08 -12.76 7.38
C GLY A 74 21.56 -11.52 6.68
N GLU A 75 21.95 -11.38 5.42
CA GLU A 75 21.57 -10.23 4.59
C GLU A 75 20.06 -10.05 4.51
N HIS A 76 19.65 -8.80 4.21
CA HIS A 76 18.23 -8.50 4.04
C HIS A 76 17.66 -9.20 2.78
N GLY A 77 16.46 -9.78 2.92
CA GLY A 77 15.76 -10.36 1.76
C GLY A 77 16.23 -11.74 1.29
N ILE A 78 17.19 -12.39 1.98
CA ILE A 78 17.64 -13.76 1.64
C ILE A 78 16.63 -14.86 2.01
N GLY A 79 15.54 -14.48 2.66
CA GLY A 79 14.41 -15.37 2.95
C GLY A 79 14.46 -16.09 4.28
N LYS A 80 15.12 -15.53 5.30
CA LYS A 80 15.11 -16.07 6.67
C LYS A 80 13.70 -16.43 7.13
N THR A 81 12.86 -15.46 7.25
CA THR A 81 11.46 -15.58 7.71
C THR A 81 10.63 -16.53 6.84
N ALA A 82 10.77 -16.43 5.51
CA ALA A 82 10.03 -17.29 4.58
C ALA A 82 10.41 -18.77 4.72
N THR A 83 11.66 -19.09 5.09
CA THR A 83 12.08 -20.46 5.35
C THR A 83 11.37 -21.03 6.57
N PHE A 84 11.23 -20.25 7.66
CA PHE A 84 10.46 -20.68 8.83
C PHE A 84 9.02 -21.02 8.46
N PHE A 85 8.32 -20.14 7.73
CA PHE A 85 6.93 -20.39 7.33
C PHE A 85 6.79 -21.67 6.53
N THR A 86 7.70 -21.91 5.59
CA THR A 86 7.64 -23.12 4.75
C THR A 86 8.04 -24.37 5.55
N HIS A 87 9.16 -24.33 6.26
CA HIS A 87 9.71 -25.48 6.95
C HIS A 87 8.82 -25.96 8.11
N ILE A 88 8.34 -25.03 8.95
CA ILE A 88 7.44 -25.40 10.05
C ILE A 88 6.11 -25.97 9.52
N ALA A 89 5.55 -25.40 8.46
CA ALA A 89 4.31 -25.91 7.87
C ALA A 89 4.49 -27.33 7.26
N GLU A 90 5.65 -27.63 6.71
CA GLU A 90 5.93 -28.92 6.04
C GLU A 90 6.44 -30.00 7.02
N ALA A 91 7.39 -29.67 7.88
CA ALA A 91 8.04 -30.62 8.79
C ALA A 91 7.30 -30.79 10.13
N TYR A 92 6.61 -29.75 10.60
CA TYR A 92 5.95 -29.72 11.92
C TYR A 92 4.44 -29.44 11.81
N ARG A 93 3.71 -30.30 11.11
CA ARG A 93 2.29 -30.11 10.72
C ARG A 93 1.34 -29.77 11.87
N ASP A 94 1.59 -30.28 13.07
CA ASP A 94 0.77 -30.04 14.26
C ASP A 94 1.28 -28.86 15.13
N THR A 95 2.25 -28.13 14.60
CA THR A 95 2.88 -27.00 15.31
C THR A 95 2.52 -25.69 14.62
N ALA A 96 2.14 -24.68 15.39
CA ALA A 96 1.95 -23.34 14.90
C ALA A 96 3.28 -22.60 14.78
N LEU A 97 3.44 -21.75 13.79
CA LEU A 97 4.47 -20.72 13.78
C LEU A 97 3.87 -19.43 14.33
N VAL A 98 4.35 -18.97 15.47
CA VAL A 98 4.02 -17.67 16.04
C VAL A 98 5.08 -16.66 15.58
N TYR A 99 4.71 -15.78 14.72
CA TYR A 99 5.58 -14.77 14.12
C TYR A 99 5.41 -13.42 14.83
N VAL A 100 6.53 -12.86 15.27
CA VAL A 100 6.59 -11.62 16.06
C VAL A 100 7.60 -10.67 15.42
N PRO A 101 7.16 -9.63 14.70
CA PRO A 101 8.04 -8.61 14.11
C PRO A 101 8.48 -7.62 15.20
N ALA A 102 9.64 -7.86 15.80
CA ALA A 102 10.10 -7.15 17.01
C ALA A 102 10.37 -5.65 16.80
N ALA A 103 10.81 -5.26 15.60
CA ALA A 103 11.02 -3.85 15.26
C ALA A 103 9.78 -2.97 15.47
N ASN A 104 8.61 -3.58 15.54
CA ASN A 104 7.31 -2.95 15.43
C ASN A 104 6.47 -3.09 16.70
N LEU A 105 7.02 -3.66 17.76
CA LEU A 105 6.29 -3.93 18.99
C LEU A 105 6.38 -2.77 19.97
N THR A 106 5.30 -2.61 20.72
CA THR A 106 5.29 -1.93 22.01
C THR A 106 5.32 -2.95 23.15
N PRO A 107 5.74 -2.61 24.37
CA PRO A 107 5.74 -3.57 25.49
C PRO A 107 4.40 -4.25 25.71
N ASP A 108 3.30 -3.53 25.49
CA ASP A 108 1.93 -4.02 25.70
C ASP A 108 1.46 -4.99 24.60
N ASP A 109 2.18 -5.10 23.47
CA ASP A 109 1.85 -6.06 22.42
C ASP A 109 2.18 -7.51 22.81
N LEU A 110 3.18 -7.72 23.66
CA LEU A 110 3.56 -9.06 24.13
C LEU A 110 2.94 -9.39 25.48
N LEU A 111 2.96 -8.43 26.40
CA LEU A 111 2.51 -8.59 27.78
C LEU A 111 1.86 -7.29 28.25
N ALA A 112 0.58 -7.32 28.53
CA ALA A 112 -0.14 -6.16 29.05
C ALA A 112 -0.72 -6.46 30.44
N ASN A 113 -0.85 -5.40 31.24
CA ASN A 113 -1.58 -5.46 32.49
C ASN A 113 -3.01 -4.98 32.26
N ALA A 114 -3.99 -5.84 32.48
CA ALA A 114 -5.39 -5.49 32.33
C ALA A 114 -6.19 -5.71 33.63
N PRO A 115 -7.18 -4.84 33.88
CA PRO A 115 -8.11 -5.06 34.98
C PRO A 115 -9.06 -6.22 34.64
N VAL A 116 -9.03 -7.28 35.44
CA VAL A 116 -9.89 -8.45 35.26
C VAL A 116 -10.79 -8.57 36.52
N ARG A 117 -12.07 -8.87 36.32
CA ARG A 117 -12.96 -9.19 37.44
C ARG A 117 -12.77 -10.65 37.82
N THR A 118 -12.51 -10.87 39.09
CA THR A 118 -12.53 -12.19 39.73
C THR A 118 -13.97 -12.66 39.91
N ASP A 119 -14.17 -13.95 40.20
CA ASP A 119 -15.50 -14.56 40.40
C ASP A 119 -16.32 -13.90 41.51
N ASP A 120 -15.66 -13.30 42.49
CA ASP A 120 -16.28 -12.53 43.59
C ASP A 120 -16.62 -11.08 43.19
N GLY A 121 -16.36 -10.69 41.95
CA GLY A 121 -16.60 -9.36 41.40
C GLY A 121 -15.51 -8.33 41.69
N THR A 122 -14.43 -8.71 42.37
CA THR A 122 -13.29 -7.83 42.69
C THR A 122 -12.52 -7.52 41.39
N LEU A 123 -12.10 -6.26 41.21
CA LEU A 123 -11.26 -5.84 40.08
C LEU A 123 -9.79 -6.01 40.50
N VAL A 124 -9.07 -6.87 39.82
CA VAL A 124 -7.64 -7.10 40.05
C VAL A 124 -6.85 -6.80 38.75
N LEU A 125 -5.63 -6.30 38.89
CA LEU A 125 -4.73 -6.14 37.78
C LEU A 125 -4.03 -7.47 37.51
N ARG A 126 -4.20 -8.03 36.33
CA ARG A 126 -3.59 -9.29 35.92
C ARG A 126 -2.70 -9.09 34.71
N GLN A 127 -1.56 -9.78 34.69
CA GLN A 127 -0.77 -9.87 33.50
C GLN A 127 -1.48 -10.75 32.46
N LEU A 128 -1.56 -10.26 31.24
CA LEU A 128 -2.13 -10.97 30.08
C LEU A 128 -1.04 -11.11 29.03
N VAL A 129 -0.80 -12.33 28.59
CA VAL A 129 0.12 -12.61 27.48
C VAL A 129 -0.64 -12.56 26.15
N MET A 130 0.03 -12.11 25.11
CA MET A 130 -0.48 -12.09 23.74
C MET A 130 -1.13 -13.44 23.38
N GLY A 131 -2.38 -13.42 22.88
CA GLY A 131 -3.15 -14.63 22.58
C GLY A 131 -2.48 -15.55 21.57
N GLN A 132 -1.67 -15.02 20.67
CA GLN A 132 -0.89 -15.81 19.72
C GLN A 132 0.14 -16.72 20.43
N LEU A 133 0.60 -16.39 21.62
CA LEU A 133 1.47 -17.22 22.44
C LEU A 133 0.69 -18.34 23.18
N ARG A 134 -0.63 -18.41 22.98
CA ARG A 134 -1.51 -19.47 23.50
C ARG A 134 -2.32 -20.12 22.37
N PRO A 135 -1.68 -20.69 21.33
CA PRO A 135 -2.40 -21.21 20.16
C PRO A 135 -3.19 -22.50 20.45
N GLY A 136 -3.23 -22.96 21.69
CA GLY A 136 -3.89 -24.22 22.07
C GLY A 136 -3.21 -25.49 21.56
N ARG A 137 -2.03 -25.37 20.96
CA ARG A 137 -1.19 -26.45 20.42
C ARG A 137 0.29 -26.07 20.53
N ARG A 138 1.17 -27.02 20.22
CA ARG A 138 2.61 -26.74 20.15
C ARG A 138 2.89 -25.60 19.17
N PHE A 139 3.89 -24.77 19.48
CA PHE A 139 4.29 -23.70 18.60
C PHE A 139 5.79 -23.43 18.60
N VAL A 140 6.27 -22.86 17.52
CA VAL A 140 7.60 -22.26 17.38
C VAL A 140 7.43 -20.75 17.38
N LEU A 141 8.19 -20.06 18.20
CA LEU A 141 8.23 -18.60 18.26
C LEU A 141 9.36 -18.07 17.40
N LEU A 142 9.03 -17.27 16.40
CA LEU A 142 9.97 -16.55 15.55
C LEU A 142 9.86 -15.05 15.82
N ILE A 143 10.93 -14.47 16.33
CA ILE A 143 11.08 -13.04 16.59
C ILE A 143 11.95 -12.45 15.49
N ASP A 144 11.36 -11.67 14.61
CA ASP A 144 12.05 -11.12 13.43
C ASP A 144 12.52 -9.68 13.70
N ASP A 145 13.69 -9.32 13.15
CA ASP A 145 14.34 -8.01 13.33
C ASP A 145 14.51 -7.64 14.82
N SER A 146 14.94 -8.60 15.65
CA SER A 146 15.01 -8.46 17.11
C SER A 146 15.91 -7.31 17.59
N LEU A 147 17.00 -7.03 16.88
CA LEU A 147 17.92 -5.92 17.17
C LEU A 147 17.40 -4.54 16.76
N GLN A 148 16.34 -4.48 15.97
CA GLN A 148 15.65 -3.24 15.62
C GLN A 148 14.55 -2.87 16.63
N ALA A 149 14.24 -3.75 17.56
CA ALA A 149 13.26 -3.50 18.61
C ALA A 149 13.67 -2.31 19.48
N GLY A 150 12.69 -1.55 19.95
CA GLY A 150 12.91 -0.43 20.88
C GLY A 150 13.48 -0.91 22.22
N ASP A 151 14.23 -0.05 22.90
CA ASP A 151 14.89 -0.35 24.19
C ASP A 151 13.89 -0.89 25.24
N SER A 152 12.63 -0.43 25.21
CA SER A 152 11.57 -0.87 26.12
C SER A 152 11.16 -2.33 25.95
N ILE A 153 11.33 -2.89 24.73
CA ILE A 153 11.01 -4.29 24.40
C ILE A 153 12.21 -5.20 24.60
N GLN A 154 13.42 -4.68 24.47
CA GLN A 154 14.64 -5.48 24.53
C GLN A 154 14.69 -6.37 25.80
N SER A 155 14.27 -5.85 26.95
CA SER A 155 14.24 -6.62 28.20
C SER A 155 13.26 -7.82 28.14
N GLN A 156 12.11 -7.67 27.49
CA GLN A 156 11.14 -8.76 27.30
C GLN A 156 11.67 -9.80 26.29
N LEU A 157 12.26 -9.34 25.18
CA LEU A 157 12.89 -10.23 24.22
C LEU A 157 14.04 -11.03 24.84
N MET A 158 14.74 -10.40 25.78
CA MET A 158 15.78 -11.07 26.55
C MET A 158 15.27 -12.18 27.46
N GLN A 159 14.16 -11.93 28.18
CA GLN A 159 13.52 -12.96 28.99
C GLN A 159 13.08 -14.15 28.14
N ILE A 160 12.49 -13.86 26.97
CA ILE A 160 12.07 -14.89 26.02
C ILE A 160 13.28 -15.67 25.52
N ALA A 161 14.30 -14.98 25.02
CA ALA A 161 15.47 -15.62 24.40
C ALA A 161 16.30 -16.46 25.37
N CYS A 162 16.53 -15.96 26.60
CA CYS A 162 17.43 -16.61 27.55
C CYS A 162 16.72 -17.62 28.45
N ASN A 163 15.48 -17.35 28.84
CA ASN A 163 14.80 -18.11 29.89
C ASN A 163 13.52 -18.80 29.40
N TRP A 164 13.06 -18.49 28.20
CA TRP A 164 11.75 -18.91 27.67
C TRP A 164 10.59 -18.46 28.56
N THR A 165 10.72 -17.27 29.16
CA THR A 165 9.70 -16.68 30.02
C THR A 165 9.33 -15.29 29.52
N LEU A 166 8.09 -14.89 29.81
CA LEU A 166 7.58 -13.55 29.54
C LEU A 166 6.70 -13.11 30.72
N GLY A 167 7.21 -12.21 31.55
CA GLY A 167 6.58 -11.89 32.82
C GLY A 167 6.47 -13.15 33.71
N GLU A 168 5.27 -13.50 34.13
CA GLU A 168 4.98 -14.70 34.93
C GLU A 168 4.77 -15.97 34.08
N PHE A 169 4.77 -15.87 32.75
CA PHE A 169 4.46 -16.98 31.86
C PHE A 169 5.71 -17.76 31.43
N ASP A 170 5.67 -19.08 31.62
CA ASP A 170 6.64 -20.02 31.04
C ASP A 170 6.14 -20.45 29.63
N LEU A 171 6.88 -20.09 28.59
CA LEU A 171 6.51 -20.39 27.21
C LEU A 171 6.49 -21.88 26.89
N ARG A 172 7.33 -22.69 27.59
CA ARG A 172 7.32 -24.15 27.46
C ARG A 172 6.01 -24.73 27.99
N ALA A 173 5.54 -24.22 29.14
CA ALA A 173 4.26 -24.61 29.69
C ALA A 173 3.08 -24.22 28.77
N LEU A 174 3.24 -23.16 27.97
CA LEU A 174 2.26 -22.74 26.95
C LEU A 174 2.36 -23.57 25.66
N GLY A 175 3.34 -24.48 25.54
CA GLY A 175 3.51 -25.33 24.37
C GLY A 175 4.59 -24.88 23.38
N CYS A 176 5.43 -23.89 23.73
CA CYS A 176 6.56 -23.47 22.90
C CYS A 176 7.62 -24.58 22.84
N ILE A 177 8.02 -24.95 21.61
CA ILE A 177 9.03 -25.99 21.37
C ILE A 177 10.32 -25.43 20.78
N GLY A 178 10.34 -24.19 20.35
CA GLY A 178 11.51 -23.52 19.78
C GLY A 178 11.35 -22.00 19.81
N VAL A 179 12.42 -21.30 20.14
CA VAL A 179 12.52 -19.85 20.11
C VAL A 179 13.62 -19.45 19.16
N PHE A 180 13.31 -18.59 18.20
CA PHE A 180 14.26 -18.13 17.20
C PHE A 180 14.20 -16.61 17.07
N LEU A 181 15.38 -16.01 16.90
CA LEU A 181 15.55 -14.59 16.58
C LEU A 181 16.20 -14.48 15.22
N THR A 182 15.72 -13.54 14.40
CA THR A 182 16.37 -13.23 13.12
C THR A 182 16.76 -11.78 13.06
N ASP A 183 17.94 -11.52 12.49
CA ASP A 183 18.49 -10.18 12.40
C ASP A 183 19.28 -9.97 11.11
N ASN A 184 19.50 -8.71 10.75
CA ASN A 184 20.32 -8.34 9.62
C ASN A 184 21.79 -8.20 10.07
N GLU A 185 22.71 -8.65 9.26
CA GLU A 185 24.14 -8.70 9.58
C GLU A 185 24.74 -7.31 9.81
N SER A 186 24.34 -6.32 9.00
CA SER A 186 24.77 -4.93 9.16
C SER A 186 24.40 -4.32 10.52
N LEU A 187 23.39 -4.89 11.19
CA LEU A 187 22.99 -4.49 12.54
C LEU A 187 23.77 -5.22 13.63
N ALA A 188 24.29 -6.44 13.33
CA ALA A 188 25.11 -7.18 14.27
C ALA A 188 26.39 -6.40 14.66
N GLU A 189 27.03 -5.74 13.71
CA GLU A 189 28.23 -4.90 13.97
C GLU A 189 27.92 -3.68 14.82
N THR A 190 26.75 -3.06 14.63
CA THR A 190 26.28 -1.91 15.43
C THR A 190 25.78 -2.34 16.80
N SER A 191 25.22 -3.52 16.91
CA SER A 191 24.64 -4.06 18.15
C SER A 191 25.63 -4.80 19.00
N ALA A 192 26.71 -5.38 18.42
CA ALA A 192 27.87 -5.86 19.19
C ALA A 192 28.50 -4.73 20.03
N ARG A 193 28.27 -3.47 19.65
CA ARG A 193 28.63 -2.29 20.47
C ARG A 193 27.60 -1.96 21.55
N ARG A 194 26.37 -2.49 21.47
CA ARG A 194 25.27 -2.31 22.44
C ARG A 194 24.90 -3.59 23.15
N GLY A 195 25.28 -4.73 22.58
CA GLY A 195 24.86 -6.05 23.05
C GLY A 195 25.59 -6.44 24.33
N ASP A 196 24.80 -6.76 25.33
CA ASP A 196 25.28 -7.51 26.47
C ASP A 196 25.79 -8.86 25.94
N LEU A 197 27.12 -9.06 25.92
CA LEU A 197 27.75 -10.32 25.47
C LEU A 197 27.16 -11.53 26.21
N ALA A 198 26.67 -11.34 27.43
CA ALA A 198 26.02 -12.38 28.20
C ALA A 198 24.75 -12.94 27.55
N ILE A 199 24.16 -12.22 26.62
CA ILE A 199 22.97 -12.61 25.89
C ILE A 199 23.35 -13.49 24.72
N LEU A 200 24.31 -13.03 23.93
CA LEU A 200 24.81 -13.76 22.77
C LEU A 200 25.41 -15.12 23.19
N ASP A 201 26.00 -15.19 24.37
CA ASP A 201 26.56 -16.43 24.94
C ASP A 201 25.50 -17.50 25.29
N ARG A 202 24.23 -17.09 25.38
CA ARG A 202 23.11 -18.02 25.71
C ARG A 202 22.34 -18.55 24.53
N MET A 203 22.68 -18.12 23.31
CA MET A 203 22.01 -18.51 22.09
C MET A 203 22.95 -19.19 21.11
N ALA A 204 22.46 -20.23 20.46
CA ALA A 204 23.17 -20.78 19.32
C ALA A 204 23.02 -19.84 18.12
N THR A 205 24.11 -19.51 17.44
CA THR A 205 24.11 -18.51 16.37
C THR A 205 24.43 -19.13 15.02
N LEU A 206 23.60 -18.88 14.03
CA LEU A 206 23.82 -19.25 12.64
C LEU A 206 23.95 -17.99 11.79
N ARG A 207 25.03 -17.91 10.99
CA ARG A 207 25.16 -16.93 9.92
C ARG A 207 24.80 -17.58 8.59
N ILE A 208 23.87 -16.97 7.85
CA ILE A 208 23.50 -17.40 6.50
C ILE A 208 23.81 -16.30 5.50
N THR A 209 24.16 -16.69 4.29
CA THR A 209 24.50 -15.77 3.21
C THR A 209 23.58 -16.01 2.02
N ALA A 210 23.55 -15.07 1.08
CA ALA A 210 22.77 -15.19 -0.16
C ALA A 210 23.23 -16.36 -1.06
N ASN A 211 24.36 -16.98 -0.76
CA ASN A 211 24.81 -18.20 -1.45
C ASN A 211 24.05 -19.46 -1.02
N ASP A 212 23.33 -19.43 0.10
CA ASP A 212 22.44 -20.51 0.50
C ASP A 212 21.37 -20.78 -0.57
N THR A 213 21.17 -22.04 -0.93
CA THR A 213 20.33 -22.42 -2.07
C THR A 213 18.83 -22.42 -1.79
N ALA A 214 18.41 -22.32 -0.54
CA ALA A 214 17.02 -22.42 -0.12
C ALA A 214 16.10 -21.40 -0.83
N TRP A 215 16.54 -20.16 -1.01
CA TRP A 215 15.74 -19.15 -1.71
C TRP A 215 15.57 -19.46 -3.20
N ARG A 216 16.58 -20.07 -3.86
CA ARG A 216 16.50 -20.49 -5.27
C ARG A 216 15.46 -21.59 -5.44
N TYR A 217 15.46 -22.56 -4.53
CA TYR A 217 14.48 -23.64 -4.51
C TYR A 217 13.05 -23.10 -4.34
N ARG A 218 12.85 -22.16 -3.42
CA ARG A 218 11.54 -21.49 -3.24
C ARG A 218 11.09 -20.75 -4.48
N LEU A 219 11.95 -19.96 -5.12
CA LEU A 219 11.62 -19.27 -6.35
C LEU A 219 11.30 -20.26 -7.48
N ALA A 220 12.09 -21.30 -7.66
CA ALA A 220 11.83 -22.33 -8.64
C ALA A 220 10.48 -23.04 -8.38
N ARG A 221 10.12 -23.29 -7.11
CA ARG A 221 8.81 -23.85 -6.74
C ARG A 221 7.64 -22.88 -6.98
N ARG A 222 7.85 -21.59 -6.72
CA ARG A 222 6.84 -20.55 -6.97
C ARG A 222 6.56 -20.36 -8.46
N TYR A 223 7.61 -20.44 -9.27
CA TYR A 223 7.56 -20.28 -10.73
C TYR A 223 7.84 -21.61 -11.45
N ARG A 224 7.24 -22.70 -10.98
CA ARG A 224 7.52 -24.08 -11.45
C ARG A 224 7.36 -24.28 -12.97
N ASP A 225 6.57 -23.44 -13.61
CA ASP A 225 6.33 -23.48 -15.06
C ASP A 225 7.34 -22.62 -15.85
N ARG A 226 8.38 -22.10 -15.18
CA ARG A 226 9.41 -21.25 -15.75
C ARG A 226 10.81 -21.81 -15.43
N ASP A 227 11.70 -21.78 -16.40
CA ASP A 227 13.12 -22.06 -16.16
C ASP A 227 13.81 -20.80 -15.62
N LEU A 228 14.28 -20.86 -14.39
CA LEU A 228 15.00 -19.79 -13.70
C LEU A 228 16.51 -20.00 -13.68
N SER A 229 17.02 -21.12 -14.23
CA SER A 229 18.43 -21.49 -14.17
C SER A 229 19.36 -20.40 -14.72
N GLY A 230 18.98 -19.80 -15.85
CA GLY A 230 19.69 -18.68 -16.47
C GLY A 230 19.74 -17.44 -15.59
N ALA A 231 18.61 -17.05 -14.97
CA ALA A 231 18.56 -15.90 -14.06
C ALA A 231 19.43 -16.13 -12.81
N PHE A 232 19.42 -17.35 -12.26
CA PHE A 232 20.29 -17.70 -11.15
C PHE A 232 21.78 -17.69 -11.54
N ALA A 233 22.12 -18.09 -12.75
CA ALA A 233 23.48 -18.02 -13.27
C ALA A 233 23.93 -16.55 -13.44
N VAL A 234 23.08 -15.68 -14.00
CA VAL A 234 23.37 -14.25 -14.08
C VAL A 234 23.60 -13.68 -12.68
N TRP A 235 22.68 -13.93 -11.74
CA TRP A 235 22.81 -13.45 -10.36
C TRP A 235 24.10 -13.96 -9.68
N ALA A 236 24.45 -15.24 -9.84
CA ALA A 236 25.67 -15.83 -9.27
C ALA A 236 26.95 -15.24 -9.88
N SER A 237 26.89 -14.75 -11.12
CA SER A 237 28.03 -14.10 -11.79
C SER A 237 28.29 -12.66 -11.32
N LEU A 238 27.38 -12.07 -10.54
CA LEU A 238 27.55 -10.73 -9.99
C LEU A 238 28.55 -10.74 -8.84
N THR A 239 29.19 -9.61 -8.62
CA THR A 239 30.04 -9.40 -7.44
C THR A 239 29.23 -9.44 -6.15
N PRO A 240 29.83 -9.69 -5.00
CA PRO A 240 29.13 -9.66 -3.70
C PRO A 240 28.35 -8.36 -3.49
N ALA A 241 28.95 -7.20 -3.80
CA ALA A 241 28.31 -5.90 -3.64
C ALA A 241 27.06 -5.74 -4.51
N LEU A 242 27.10 -6.17 -5.78
CA LEU A 242 25.92 -6.15 -6.65
C LEU A 242 24.86 -7.17 -6.22
N ARG A 243 25.24 -8.31 -5.66
CA ARG A 243 24.29 -9.30 -5.11
C ARG A 243 23.58 -8.79 -3.86
N GLU A 244 24.24 -7.96 -3.05
CA GLU A 244 23.61 -7.29 -1.91
C GLU A 244 22.53 -6.31 -2.38
N LEU A 245 22.82 -5.50 -3.41
CA LEU A 245 21.84 -4.59 -4.02
C LEU A 245 20.70 -5.36 -4.71
N LEU A 246 21.04 -6.36 -5.52
CA LEU A 246 20.07 -7.26 -6.15
C LEU A 246 19.83 -8.49 -5.25
N SER A 247 19.35 -8.25 -4.04
CA SER A 247 19.05 -9.32 -3.09
C SER A 247 18.09 -10.37 -3.69
N PRO A 248 18.01 -11.59 -3.16
CA PRO A 248 17.06 -12.60 -3.62
C PRO A 248 15.61 -12.11 -3.69
N ARG A 249 15.16 -11.26 -2.75
CA ARG A 249 13.84 -10.63 -2.78
C ARG A 249 13.71 -9.65 -3.94
N THR A 250 14.73 -8.82 -4.16
CA THR A 250 14.74 -7.87 -5.29
C THR A 250 14.75 -8.61 -6.62
N LEU A 251 15.54 -9.70 -6.74
CA LEU A 251 15.53 -10.57 -7.92
C LEU A 251 14.14 -11.17 -8.16
N GLU A 252 13.46 -11.65 -7.11
CA GLU A 252 12.08 -12.14 -7.24
C GLU A 252 11.13 -11.09 -7.81
N HIS A 253 11.25 -9.84 -7.37
CA HIS A 253 10.44 -8.75 -7.89
C HIS A 253 10.79 -8.42 -9.36
N VAL A 254 12.07 -8.43 -9.71
CA VAL A 254 12.53 -8.27 -11.10
C VAL A 254 11.93 -9.37 -11.99
N LEU A 255 11.98 -10.63 -11.55
CA LEU A 255 11.40 -11.77 -12.27
C LEU A 255 9.87 -11.67 -12.37
N ALA A 256 9.19 -11.26 -11.31
CA ALA A 256 7.74 -11.05 -11.34
C ALA A 256 7.34 -10.03 -12.41
N ASN A 257 8.07 -8.91 -12.51
CA ASN A 257 7.85 -7.90 -13.55
C ASN A 257 8.19 -8.46 -14.95
N ALA A 258 9.28 -9.22 -15.10
CA ALA A 258 9.65 -9.85 -16.37
C ALA A 258 8.54 -10.77 -16.91
N PHE A 259 7.92 -11.58 -16.06
CA PHE A 259 6.87 -12.52 -16.44
C PHE A 259 5.54 -11.86 -16.79
N GLU A 260 5.28 -10.66 -16.28
CA GLU A 260 4.14 -9.83 -16.69
C GLU A 260 4.45 -8.97 -17.94
N GLY A 261 5.69 -9.00 -18.44
CA GLY A 261 6.12 -8.18 -19.58
C GLY A 261 6.32 -6.71 -19.24
N PHE A 262 6.59 -6.41 -17.98
CA PHE A 262 6.82 -5.07 -17.46
C PHE A 262 8.31 -4.70 -17.51
N PRO A 263 8.66 -3.39 -17.47
CA PRO A 263 10.03 -2.97 -17.27
C PRO A 263 10.62 -3.60 -15.99
N LEU A 264 11.72 -4.32 -16.12
CA LEU A 264 12.35 -5.03 -15.01
C LEU A 264 12.82 -4.08 -13.92
N ILE A 265 13.16 -2.85 -14.29
CA ILE A 265 13.55 -1.78 -13.39
C ILE A 265 12.47 -1.46 -12.34
N TRP A 266 11.20 -1.78 -12.60
CA TRP A 266 10.12 -1.57 -11.63
C TRP A 266 10.21 -2.53 -10.44
N GLY A 267 10.91 -3.64 -10.58
CA GLY A 267 11.24 -4.55 -9.48
C GLY A 267 12.33 -4.04 -8.54
N LEU A 268 13.08 -3.00 -8.94
CA LEU A 268 14.07 -2.36 -8.07
C LEU A 268 13.39 -1.38 -7.10
N PRO A 269 13.81 -1.34 -5.82
CA PRO A 269 13.23 -0.48 -4.80
C PRO A 269 13.35 1.02 -5.11
N LEU A 270 12.39 1.83 -4.66
CA LEU A 270 12.48 3.28 -4.59
C LEU A 270 12.92 3.69 -3.17
N VAL A 271 14.20 4.03 -3.02
CA VAL A 271 14.82 4.38 -1.74
C VAL A 271 15.00 5.88 -1.66
N GLY A 272 14.44 6.52 -0.64
CA GLY A 272 14.52 7.97 -0.49
C GLY A 272 13.88 8.77 -1.64
N GLY A 273 13.01 8.13 -2.42
CA GLY A 273 12.36 8.73 -3.58
C GLY A 273 13.05 8.47 -4.91
N GLU A 274 14.25 7.92 -4.89
CA GLU A 274 15.03 7.59 -6.07
C GLU A 274 15.07 6.08 -6.30
N ARG A 275 15.15 5.69 -7.56
CA ARG A 275 15.28 4.27 -7.92
C ARG A 275 16.68 3.79 -7.56
N MET A 276 16.72 2.66 -6.84
CA MET A 276 17.99 1.98 -6.57
C MET A 276 18.68 1.59 -7.88
N ARG A 277 19.98 1.80 -7.94
CA ARG A 277 20.84 1.44 -9.07
C ARG A 277 21.85 0.38 -8.67
N LEU A 278 22.23 -0.45 -9.60
CA LEU A 278 23.27 -1.47 -9.41
C LEU A 278 24.65 -0.85 -9.71
N VAL A 279 25.15 -0.12 -8.73
CA VAL A 279 26.44 0.61 -8.80
C VAL A 279 27.34 0.12 -7.67
N GLU A 280 28.52 -0.33 -8.00
CA GLU A 280 29.55 -0.68 -7.01
C GLU A 280 30.33 0.56 -6.59
N ALA A 281 30.72 0.64 -5.34
CA ALA A 281 31.71 1.61 -4.91
C ALA A 281 33.11 1.17 -5.37
N ARG A 282 33.93 2.10 -5.87
CA ARG A 282 35.35 1.87 -6.11
C ARG A 282 36.13 1.83 -4.82
N GLU A 283 37.37 1.37 -4.88
CA GLU A 283 38.27 1.33 -3.70
C GLU A 283 38.47 2.69 -3.04
N ASP A 284 38.37 3.77 -3.80
CA ASP A 284 38.44 5.16 -3.32
C ASP A 284 37.12 5.69 -2.75
N GLY A 285 36.07 4.85 -2.70
CA GLY A 285 34.74 5.22 -2.23
C GLY A 285 33.89 5.99 -3.25
N SER A 286 34.43 6.27 -4.44
CA SER A 286 33.64 6.90 -5.52
C SER A 286 32.68 5.89 -6.17
N PRO A 287 31.54 6.35 -6.74
CA PRO A 287 30.65 5.44 -7.45
C PRO A 287 31.31 4.87 -8.71
N GLY A 288 31.20 3.59 -8.90
CA GLY A 288 31.61 2.89 -10.12
C GLY A 288 30.59 3.06 -11.26
N PRO A 289 30.73 2.31 -12.34
CA PRO A 289 29.78 2.35 -13.46
C PRO A 289 28.42 1.83 -13.02
N ASP A 290 27.36 2.46 -13.54
CA ASP A 290 25.99 1.97 -13.39
C ASP A 290 25.78 0.77 -14.33
N ARG A 291 25.55 -0.39 -13.73
CA ARG A 291 25.32 -1.65 -14.46
C ARG A 291 23.84 -2.09 -14.45
N THR A 292 22.95 -1.21 -14.06
CA THR A 292 21.54 -1.55 -13.88
C THR A 292 20.91 -2.11 -15.14
N GLU A 293 20.99 -1.41 -16.25
CA GLU A 293 20.40 -1.87 -17.52
C GLU A 293 21.05 -3.15 -18.03
N GLU A 294 22.39 -3.22 -18.03
CA GLU A 294 23.13 -4.42 -18.44
C GLU A 294 22.67 -5.68 -17.68
N VAL A 295 22.57 -5.57 -16.36
CA VAL A 295 22.21 -6.73 -15.52
C VAL A 295 20.74 -7.12 -15.74
N LEU A 296 19.83 -6.13 -15.82
CA LEU A 296 18.41 -6.40 -16.04
C LEU A 296 18.15 -7.01 -17.43
N ASP A 297 18.84 -6.55 -18.47
CA ASP A 297 18.72 -7.12 -19.82
C ASP A 297 19.24 -8.55 -19.88
N ARG A 298 20.37 -8.85 -19.22
CA ARG A 298 20.87 -10.23 -19.09
C ARG A 298 19.89 -11.15 -18.35
N ILE A 299 19.21 -10.64 -17.32
CA ILE A 299 18.17 -11.42 -16.62
C ILE A 299 16.96 -11.63 -17.54
N ALA A 300 16.51 -10.59 -18.24
CA ALA A 300 15.40 -10.72 -19.19
C ALA A 300 15.68 -11.76 -20.27
N GLU A 301 16.86 -11.70 -20.92
CA GLU A 301 17.31 -12.66 -21.91
C GLU A 301 17.34 -14.09 -21.33
N ALA A 302 17.90 -14.24 -20.13
CA ALA A 302 18.07 -15.53 -19.47
C ALA A 302 16.74 -16.23 -19.13
N VAL A 303 15.63 -15.49 -19.00
CA VAL A 303 14.29 -16.05 -18.74
C VAL A 303 13.39 -15.96 -19.98
N GLY A 304 13.91 -15.57 -21.14
CA GLY A 304 13.16 -15.44 -22.37
C GLY A 304 12.11 -14.32 -22.34
N ALA A 305 12.29 -13.31 -21.48
CA ALA A 305 11.41 -12.17 -21.34
C ALA A 305 11.95 -10.95 -22.15
N ARG A 306 11.07 -9.96 -22.33
CA ARG A 306 11.47 -8.65 -22.84
C ARG A 306 11.61 -7.67 -21.69
N ASN A 307 12.54 -6.73 -21.79
CA ASN A 307 12.68 -5.61 -20.88
C ASN A 307 12.28 -4.32 -21.59
N PRO A 308 10.99 -3.95 -21.65
CA PRO A 308 10.56 -2.74 -22.34
C PRO A 308 11.02 -1.49 -21.57
N ALA A 309 11.40 -0.43 -22.30
CA ALA A 309 11.78 0.84 -21.70
C ALA A 309 10.59 1.56 -21.03
N GLY A 310 9.35 1.22 -21.41
CA GLY A 310 8.13 1.77 -20.85
C GLY A 310 6.90 1.05 -21.37
N LEU A 311 5.75 1.38 -20.79
CA LEU A 311 4.44 0.83 -21.17
C LEU A 311 3.46 1.95 -21.43
N GLN A 312 2.50 1.68 -22.30
CA GLN A 312 1.31 2.52 -22.42
C GLN A 312 0.38 2.26 -21.23
N ASP A 313 -0.12 3.32 -20.58
CA ASP A 313 -1.00 3.25 -19.41
C ASP A 313 -0.43 2.38 -18.24
N PRO A 314 0.80 2.70 -17.76
CA PRO A 314 1.55 1.83 -16.87
C PRO A 314 0.83 1.60 -15.53
N VAL A 315 0.16 2.62 -15.00
CA VAL A 315 -0.54 2.53 -13.71
C VAL A 315 -1.68 1.52 -13.78
N ARG A 316 -2.48 1.55 -14.85
CA ARG A 316 -3.59 0.61 -15.05
C ARG A 316 -3.09 -0.83 -15.16
N GLN A 317 -2.04 -1.04 -15.96
CA GLN A 317 -1.47 -2.38 -16.14
C GLN A 317 -0.95 -2.96 -14.83
N VAL A 318 -0.18 -2.17 -14.06
CA VAL A 318 0.37 -2.63 -12.78
C VAL A 318 -0.70 -2.88 -11.73
N VAL A 319 -1.71 -2.02 -11.61
CA VAL A 319 -2.82 -2.25 -10.67
C VAL A 319 -3.59 -3.52 -11.02
N ARG A 320 -3.85 -3.78 -12.29
CA ARG A 320 -4.49 -5.04 -12.74
C ARG A 320 -3.64 -6.27 -12.45
N ALA A 321 -2.33 -6.19 -12.72
CA ALA A 321 -1.41 -7.28 -12.39
C ALA A 321 -1.36 -7.52 -10.87
N ALA A 322 -1.33 -6.46 -10.08
CA ALA A 322 -1.34 -6.55 -8.62
C ALA A 322 -2.60 -7.28 -8.10
N LEU A 323 -3.77 -6.96 -8.65
CA LEU A 323 -5.04 -7.61 -8.27
C LEU A 323 -5.10 -9.10 -8.67
N ARG A 324 -4.49 -9.47 -9.82
CA ARG A 324 -4.43 -10.87 -10.27
C ARG A 324 -3.42 -11.70 -9.49
N ASN A 325 -2.24 -11.15 -9.24
CA ASN A 325 -1.09 -11.89 -8.75
C ASN A 325 -0.83 -11.70 -7.25
N ARG A 326 -1.70 -10.96 -6.54
CA ARG A 326 -1.54 -10.64 -5.13
C ARG A 326 -0.21 -9.90 -4.86
N TRP A 327 -0.03 -8.76 -5.51
CA TRP A 327 1.16 -7.94 -5.30
C TRP A 327 0.92 -6.77 -4.35
N THR A 328 1.99 -6.37 -3.68
CA THR A 328 2.12 -5.07 -3.04
C THR A 328 2.88 -4.16 -3.99
N VAL A 329 2.26 -3.02 -4.39
CA VAL A 329 2.85 -2.10 -5.36
C VAL A 329 2.95 -0.69 -4.80
N LEU A 330 3.98 0.05 -5.25
CA LEU A 330 4.23 1.43 -4.87
C LEU A 330 4.09 2.35 -6.08
N LEU A 331 3.25 3.37 -5.96
CA LEU A 331 3.09 4.42 -6.95
C LEU A 331 3.57 5.75 -6.36
N GLN A 332 4.71 6.23 -6.82
CA GLN A 332 5.27 7.52 -6.41
C GLN A 332 5.00 8.57 -7.50
N GLY A 333 4.51 9.74 -7.14
CA GLY A 333 4.29 10.82 -8.09
C GLY A 333 3.92 12.12 -7.39
N PRO A 334 3.91 13.25 -8.11
CA PRO A 334 3.64 14.54 -7.52
C PRO A 334 2.27 14.62 -6.86
N PRO A 335 2.10 15.48 -5.85
CA PRO A 335 0.80 15.68 -5.20
C PRO A 335 -0.23 16.23 -6.21
N GLY A 336 -1.47 15.75 -6.12
CA GLY A 336 -2.58 16.25 -6.95
C GLY A 336 -2.62 15.77 -8.40
N CYS A 337 -1.72 14.88 -8.83
CA CYS A 337 -1.76 14.33 -10.19
C CYS A 337 -2.92 13.34 -10.43
N GLY A 338 -3.62 12.89 -9.39
CA GLY A 338 -4.81 12.03 -9.51
C GLY A 338 -4.57 10.54 -9.22
N LYS A 339 -3.43 10.15 -8.62
CA LYS A 339 -3.11 8.75 -8.28
C LYS A 339 -4.24 8.05 -7.53
N THR A 340 -4.70 8.67 -6.45
CA THR A 340 -5.71 8.09 -5.54
C THR A 340 -7.02 7.80 -6.27
N GLU A 341 -7.52 8.76 -7.04
CA GLU A 341 -8.79 8.59 -7.77
C GLU A 341 -8.67 7.54 -8.87
N LEU A 342 -7.55 7.52 -9.62
CA LEU A 342 -7.33 6.50 -10.63
C LEU A 342 -7.29 5.10 -10.03
N VAL A 343 -6.55 4.92 -8.94
CA VAL A 343 -6.43 3.60 -8.29
C VAL A 343 -7.78 3.15 -7.72
N ARG A 344 -8.52 4.03 -7.06
CA ARG A 344 -9.86 3.72 -6.55
C ARG A 344 -10.82 3.32 -7.66
N ASP A 345 -10.84 4.06 -8.76
CA ASP A 345 -11.66 3.75 -9.92
C ASP A 345 -11.29 2.39 -10.55
N LEU A 346 -9.99 2.12 -10.70
CA LEU A 346 -9.52 0.83 -11.21
C LEU A 346 -9.92 -0.34 -10.31
N VAL A 347 -9.72 -0.22 -9.00
CA VAL A 347 -10.11 -1.27 -8.04
C VAL A 347 -11.63 -1.47 -8.06
N ARG A 348 -12.41 -0.38 -8.10
CA ARG A 348 -13.87 -0.46 -8.18
C ARG A 348 -14.33 -1.20 -9.45
N ARG A 349 -13.71 -0.93 -10.59
CA ARG A 349 -14.03 -1.59 -11.87
C ARG A 349 -13.65 -3.08 -11.86
N GLU A 350 -12.49 -3.42 -11.30
CA GLU A 350 -11.96 -4.79 -11.32
C GLU A 350 -12.60 -5.70 -10.24
N LEU A 351 -12.91 -5.16 -9.06
CA LEU A 351 -13.49 -5.92 -7.94
C LEU A 351 -14.99 -5.70 -7.72
N GLY A 352 -15.60 -4.74 -8.43
CA GLY A 352 -17.01 -4.37 -8.23
C GLY A 352 -17.27 -3.62 -6.90
N ARG A 353 -16.24 -3.12 -6.22
CA ARG A 353 -16.34 -2.47 -4.90
C ARG A 353 -15.21 -1.49 -4.64
N GLU A 354 -15.45 -0.57 -3.70
CA GLU A 354 -14.42 0.36 -3.24
C GLU A 354 -13.26 -0.38 -2.55
N PRO A 355 -12.01 0.08 -2.73
CA PRO A 355 -10.90 -0.41 -1.93
C PRO A 355 -11.05 0.00 -0.47
N LEU A 356 -10.42 -0.73 0.42
CA LEU A 356 -10.15 -0.28 1.78
C LEU A 356 -9.11 0.85 1.69
N TYR A 357 -9.53 2.05 2.05
CA TYR A 357 -8.71 3.25 1.90
C TYR A 357 -8.26 3.76 3.27
N PHE A 358 -6.94 3.94 3.42
CA PHE A 358 -6.32 4.49 4.62
C PHE A 358 -5.40 5.65 4.25
N SER A 359 -5.65 6.82 4.81
CA SER A 359 -4.77 7.98 4.73
C SER A 359 -3.83 7.96 5.94
N LEU A 360 -2.57 7.64 5.73
CA LEU A 360 -1.64 7.34 6.83
C LEU A 360 -1.34 8.50 7.78
N PRO A 361 -1.37 9.79 7.37
CA PRO A 361 -1.22 10.90 8.31
C PRO A 361 -2.29 10.98 9.40
N VAL A 362 -3.44 10.34 9.19
CA VAL A 362 -4.58 10.38 10.12
C VAL A 362 -4.99 9.01 10.65
N THR A 363 -4.41 7.93 10.11
CA THR A 363 -4.70 6.56 10.55
C THR A 363 -3.95 6.25 11.84
N ASN A 364 -4.67 5.84 12.87
CA ASN A 364 -4.10 5.33 14.12
C ASN A 364 -3.99 3.80 14.07
N ILE A 365 -3.18 3.24 14.96
CA ILE A 365 -3.06 1.78 15.08
C ILE A 365 -4.39 1.14 15.50
N GLU A 366 -5.15 1.83 16.36
CA GLU A 366 -6.45 1.40 16.86
C GLU A 366 -7.52 1.34 15.77
N ASP A 367 -7.32 2.07 14.66
CA ASP A 367 -8.18 1.98 13.47
C ASP A 367 -7.98 0.64 12.72
N LEU A 368 -6.88 -0.05 12.99
CA LEU A 368 -6.50 -1.30 12.36
C LEU A 368 -6.76 -2.51 13.26
N CYS A 369 -6.30 -2.45 14.51
CA CYS A 369 -6.53 -3.49 15.52
C CYS A 369 -6.42 -2.92 16.94
N VAL A 370 -7.12 -3.56 17.88
CA VAL A 370 -7.13 -3.18 19.30
C VAL A 370 -6.91 -4.44 20.14
N PRO A 371 -5.93 -4.44 21.05
CA PRO A 371 -5.77 -5.53 22.02
C PRO A 371 -6.90 -5.50 23.06
N VAL A 372 -7.54 -6.63 23.28
CA VAL A 372 -8.59 -6.79 24.29
C VAL A 372 -8.35 -8.03 25.14
N PRO A 373 -8.71 -8.01 26.43
CA PRO A 373 -8.68 -9.20 27.27
C PRO A 373 -9.67 -10.24 26.77
N SER A 374 -9.22 -11.47 26.57
CA SER A 374 -10.06 -12.62 26.25
C SER A 374 -10.57 -13.31 27.53
N ALA A 375 -11.62 -14.11 27.41
CA ALA A 375 -12.22 -14.84 28.54
C ALA A 375 -11.26 -15.88 29.17
N ASP A 376 -10.29 -16.38 28.42
CA ASP A 376 -9.25 -17.30 28.87
C ASP A 376 -8.09 -16.63 29.62
N GLY A 377 -8.16 -15.31 29.80
CA GLY A 377 -7.13 -14.51 30.44
C GLY A 377 -5.92 -14.23 29.54
N SER A 378 -6.06 -14.35 28.22
CA SER A 378 -5.08 -13.90 27.24
C SER A 378 -5.44 -12.51 26.69
N LEU A 379 -4.51 -11.91 25.97
CA LEU A 379 -4.71 -10.70 25.19
C LEU A 379 -4.99 -11.07 23.74
N GLU A 380 -6.16 -10.75 23.22
CA GLU A 380 -6.53 -10.99 21.83
C GLU A 380 -6.58 -9.67 21.06
N ASN A 381 -6.05 -9.66 19.85
CA ASN A 381 -6.14 -8.51 18.97
C ASN A 381 -7.44 -8.55 18.16
N LEU A 382 -8.38 -7.66 18.46
CA LEU A 382 -9.56 -7.45 17.63
C LEU A 382 -9.17 -6.65 16.40
N VAL A 383 -9.29 -7.30 15.25
CA VAL A 383 -9.00 -6.69 13.95
C VAL A 383 -10.22 -5.91 13.46
N ALA A 384 -9.99 -4.73 12.89
CA ALA A 384 -11.07 -3.90 12.35
C ALA A 384 -11.93 -4.69 11.34
N ARG A 385 -13.25 -4.53 11.42
CA ARG A 385 -14.24 -5.26 10.60
C ARG A 385 -13.96 -5.16 9.10
N SER A 386 -13.34 -4.08 8.65
CA SER A 386 -12.97 -3.88 7.24
C SER A 386 -12.00 -4.94 6.70
N PHE A 387 -11.16 -5.52 7.57
CA PHE A 387 -10.22 -6.57 7.19
C PHE A 387 -10.81 -7.98 7.23
N THR A 388 -11.93 -8.16 7.92
CA THR A 388 -12.61 -9.45 8.05
C THR A 388 -13.55 -9.70 6.87
N GLY A 389 -14.02 -10.95 6.75
CA GLY A 389 -14.98 -11.35 5.71
C GLY A 389 -14.33 -11.88 4.42
N ARG A 390 -15.08 -12.74 3.73
CA ARG A 390 -14.61 -13.54 2.58
C ARG A 390 -14.62 -12.82 1.23
N GLU A 391 -15.09 -11.59 1.19
CA GLU A 391 -15.19 -10.87 -0.07
C GLU A 391 -13.81 -10.37 -0.56
N PRO A 392 -13.58 -10.36 -1.89
CA PRO A 392 -12.33 -9.87 -2.43
C PRO A 392 -12.15 -8.39 -2.09
N LYS A 393 -10.96 -8.04 -1.61
CA LYS A 393 -10.61 -6.68 -1.19
C LYS A 393 -9.23 -6.27 -1.69
N ALA A 394 -9.04 -4.99 -1.88
CA ALA A 394 -7.74 -4.38 -2.07
C ALA A 394 -7.58 -3.24 -1.07
N ILE A 395 -6.35 -3.00 -0.63
CA ILE A 395 -6.03 -1.91 0.29
C ILE A 395 -5.29 -0.82 -0.49
N VAL A 396 -5.68 0.42 -0.26
CA VAL A 396 -4.98 1.62 -0.74
C VAL A 396 -4.43 2.37 0.46
N TRP A 397 -3.11 2.42 0.55
CA TRP A 397 -2.36 3.17 1.55
C TRP A 397 -1.99 4.52 0.95
N ASP A 398 -2.71 5.57 1.27
CA ASP A 398 -2.43 6.92 0.76
C ASP A 398 -1.46 7.67 1.67
N GLU A 399 -0.61 8.48 1.05
CA GLU A 399 0.51 9.18 1.70
C GLU A 399 1.41 8.23 2.51
N TYR A 400 1.78 7.09 1.89
CA TYR A 400 2.49 5.97 2.51
C TYR A 400 3.77 6.39 3.26
N ASN A 401 4.46 7.39 2.79
CA ASN A 401 5.67 7.93 3.42
C ASN A 401 5.40 9.09 4.41
N ARG A 402 4.15 9.21 4.91
CA ARG A 402 3.75 10.19 5.93
C ARG A 402 2.93 9.55 7.06
N PRO A 403 3.39 8.45 7.66
CA PRO A 403 2.67 7.83 8.77
C PRO A 403 2.61 8.81 9.95
N LYS A 404 1.52 8.72 10.71
CA LYS A 404 1.30 9.59 11.87
C LYS A 404 2.38 9.39 12.94
N ASP A 405 2.72 8.14 13.22
CA ASP A 405 3.70 7.74 14.22
C ASP A 405 4.45 6.46 13.80
N LYS A 406 5.46 6.09 14.61
CA LYS A 406 6.28 4.91 14.34
C LYS A 406 5.50 3.59 14.55
N ALA A 407 4.58 3.54 15.51
CA ALA A 407 3.82 2.32 15.81
C ALA A 407 2.85 1.99 14.69
N ALA A 408 2.10 2.98 14.18
CA ALA A 408 1.25 2.81 13.00
C ALA A 408 2.05 2.38 11.78
N PHE A 409 3.23 2.98 11.58
CA PHE A 409 4.11 2.60 10.47
C PHE A 409 4.62 1.17 10.60
N ALA A 410 4.94 0.76 11.79
CA ALA A 410 5.39 -0.58 12.12
C ALA A 410 4.31 -1.64 11.80
N LYS A 411 3.09 -1.41 12.24
CA LYS A 411 1.96 -2.31 11.94
C LYS A 411 1.67 -2.37 10.43
N LEU A 412 1.82 -1.25 9.74
CA LEU A 412 1.72 -1.17 8.29
C LEU A 412 2.78 -2.04 7.58
N MET A 413 3.99 -2.11 8.14
CA MET A 413 5.05 -2.96 7.63
C MET A 413 4.69 -4.45 7.72
N GLU A 414 4.06 -4.89 8.81
CA GLU A 414 3.50 -6.24 8.95
C GLU A 414 2.48 -6.50 7.85
N ILE A 415 1.50 -5.62 7.69
CA ILE A 415 0.42 -5.82 6.73
C ILE A 415 0.96 -5.87 5.30
N THR A 416 1.88 -4.99 4.93
CA THR A 416 2.41 -4.94 3.56
C THR A 416 3.30 -6.12 3.21
N GLN A 417 3.95 -6.73 4.18
CA GLN A 417 4.82 -7.88 3.98
C GLN A 417 4.09 -9.21 4.14
N GLU A 418 3.38 -9.38 5.26
CA GLU A 418 2.83 -10.67 5.67
C GLU A 418 1.37 -10.88 5.22
N TRP A 419 0.72 -9.81 4.74
CA TRP A 419 -0.71 -9.83 4.37
C TRP A 419 -1.59 -10.25 5.54
N SER A 420 -1.13 -9.96 6.75
CA SER A 420 -1.78 -10.22 8.03
C SER A 420 -1.77 -8.97 8.89
N ILE A 421 -2.61 -8.95 9.91
CA ILE A 421 -2.66 -7.91 10.91
C ILE A 421 -2.73 -8.56 12.29
N ALA A 422 -1.79 -8.23 13.15
CA ALA A 422 -1.65 -8.84 14.48
C ALA A 422 -1.65 -10.39 14.41
N GLY A 423 -1.00 -10.95 13.38
CA GLY A 423 -0.94 -12.39 13.13
C GLY A 423 -2.19 -13.01 12.49
N HIS A 424 -3.25 -12.23 12.27
CA HIS A 424 -4.46 -12.69 11.58
C HIS A 424 -4.35 -12.44 10.07
N PRO A 425 -4.33 -13.49 9.21
CA PRO A 425 -4.32 -13.31 7.76
C PRO A 425 -5.53 -12.51 7.28
N ILE A 426 -5.30 -11.53 6.42
CA ILE A 426 -6.40 -10.76 5.81
C ILE A 426 -7.01 -11.62 4.69
N GLU A 427 -8.19 -12.16 4.98
CA GLU A 427 -8.86 -13.06 4.04
C GLU A 427 -9.18 -12.36 2.72
N ASN A 428 -8.92 -13.08 1.63
CA ASN A 428 -9.22 -12.67 0.26
C ASN A 428 -8.70 -11.28 -0.15
N LEU A 429 -7.59 -10.85 0.46
CA LEU A 429 -6.85 -9.66 0.02
C LEU A 429 -6.20 -9.93 -1.33
N ARG A 430 -6.51 -9.10 -2.35
CA ARG A 430 -6.06 -9.25 -3.73
C ARG A 430 -4.85 -8.39 -4.06
N ALA A 431 -4.77 -7.18 -3.52
CA ALA A 431 -3.65 -6.28 -3.74
C ALA A 431 -3.48 -5.30 -2.58
N GLN A 432 -2.27 -4.80 -2.44
CA GLN A 432 -1.97 -3.64 -1.62
C GLN A 432 -1.30 -2.59 -2.50
N ILE A 433 -1.81 -1.37 -2.50
CA ILE A 433 -1.36 -0.30 -3.37
C ILE A 433 -0.98 0.88 -2.49
N ALA A 434 0.32 1.15 -2.38
CA ALA A 434 0.85 2.28 -1.66
C ALA A 434 1.01 3.48 -2.59
N LEU A 435 0.54 4.63 -2.17
CA LEU A 435 0.65 5.89 -2.88
C LEU A 435 1.52 6.83 -2.07
N GLN A 436 2.54 7.41 -2.69
CA GLN A 436 3.41 8.36 -2.00
C GLN A 436 3.78 9.54 -2.89
N ASN A 437 4.21 10.61 -2.23
CA ASN A 437 4.80 11.77 -2.90
C ASN A 437 6.33 11.65 -2.87
N PRO A 438 7.05 12.20 -3.86
CA PRO A 438 8.51 12.26 -3.81
C PRO A 438 8.96 13.16 -2.66
N PRO A 439 10.18 12.99 -2.11
CA PRO A 439 10.68 13.84 -1.02
C PRO A 439 10.94 15.29 -1.43
N TYR A 440 11.11 15.53 -2.71
CA TYR A 440 11.27 16.86 -3.29
C TYR A 440 10.27 17.06 -4.43
N HIS A 441 9.69 18.23 -4.47
CA HIS A 441 8.81 18.66 -5.55
C HIS A 441 8.98 20.17 -5.73
N LEU A 442 9.19 20.62 -6.95
CA LEU A 442 9.41 22.04 -7.28
C LEU A 442 10.59 22.66 -6.51
N GLY A 443 11.69 21.92 -6.38
CA GLY A 443 12.85 22.38 -5.60
C GLY A 443 12.61 22.49 -4.09
N ARG A 444 11.40 22.20 -3.61
CA ARG A 444 11.03 22.26 -2.20
C ARG A 444 11.01 20.88 -1.58
N LYS A 445 11.56 20.77 -0.37
CA LYS A 445 11.47 19.54 0.42
C LYS A 445 10.05 19.36 0.94
N LEU A 446 9.43 18.23 0.61
CA LEU A 446 8.15 17.85 1.21
C LEU A 446 8.38 17.22 2.59
N LEU A 447 7.39 17.41 3.49
CA LEU A 447 7.39 16.77 4.82
C LEU A 447 7.00 15.29 4.68
N VAL A 448 7.93 14.49 4.19
CA VAL A 448 7.74 13.04 4.01
C VAL A 448 8.94 12.30 4.60
N ALA A 449 8.70 11.12 5.16
CA ALA A 449 9.77 10.24 5.59
C ALA A 449 10.47 9.62 4.37
N ARG A 450 11.78 9.37 4.48
CA ARG A 450 12.51 8.62 3.47
C ARG A 450 12.37 7.13 3.76
N ASN A 451 11.89 6.38 2.79
CA ASN A 451 11.89 4.92 2.86
C ASN A 451 13.34 4.42 2.90
N ASN A 452 13.63 3.50 3.79
CA ASN A 452 14.88 2.76 3.77
C ASN A 452 14.78 1.58 2.78
N VAL A 453 15.92 0.90 2.52
CA VAL A 453 15.97 -0.23 1.59
C VAL A 453 15.02 -1.36 2.01
N ALA A 454 14.96 -1.66 3.31
CA ALA A 454 14.12 -2.72 3.84
C ALA A 454 12.63 -2.49 3.57
N GLN A 455 12.18 -1.24 3.72
CA GLN A 455 10.80 -0.84 3.43
C GLN A 455 10.51 -0.86 1.93
N ALA A 456 11.40 -0.26 1.16
CA ALA A 456 11.25 -0.15 -0.29
C ALA A 456 11.29 -1.52 -0.99
N SER A 457 12.04 -2.49 -0.46
CA SER A 457 12.14 -3.84 -1.00
C SER A 457 10.90 -4.73 -0.78
N ARG A 458 9.84 -4.22 -0.12
CA ARG A 458 8.57 -4.97 0.06
C ARG A 458 7.62 -4.84 -1.13
N PHE A 459 7.89 -3.92 -2.03
CA PHE A 459 7.04 -3.67 -3.19
C PHE A 459 7.48 -4.51 -4.39
N THR A 460 6.58 -5.34 -4.89
CA THR A 460 6.83 -6.17 -6.08
C THR A 460 7.06 -5.32 -7.33
N ALA A 461 6.34 -4.21 -7.44
CA ALA A 461 6.58 -3.21 -8.47
C ALA A 461 6.52 -1.81 -7.86
N SER A 462 7.48 -0.97 -8.21
CA SER A 462 7.55 0.42 -7.80
C SER A 462 7.61 1.32 -9.03
N LEU A 463 6.63 2.20 -9.18
CA LEU A 463 6.52 3.09 -10.34
C LEU A 463 6.68 4.55 -9.92
N THR A 464 7.42 5.31 -10.72
CA THR A 464 7.34 6.76 -10.71
C THR A 464 6.27 7.16 -11.72
N VAL A 465 5.20 7.75 -11.22
CA VAL A 465 4.01 8.15 -11.97
C VAL A 465 4.14 9.62 -12.34
N ARG A 466 4.08 9.93 -13.62
CA ARG A 466 4.05 11.29 -14.11
C ARG A 466 2.60 11.77 -14.28
N PRO A 467 2.34 13.08 -14.29
CA PRO A 467 0.99 13.60 -14.52
C PRO A 467 0.34 13.11 -15.82
N GLU A 468 1.15 12.88 -16.87
CA GLU A 468 0.72 12.36 -18.18
C GLU A 468 0.33 10.88 -18.15
N ASP A 469 0.89 10.09 -17.24
CA ASP A 469 0.59 8.65 -17.09
C ASP A 469 -0.81 8.41 -16.51
N ILE A 470 -1.46 9.48 -16.04
CA ILE A 470 -2.80 9.39 -15.45
C ILE A 470 -3.83 9.95 -16.42
N PRO A 471 -4.74 9.13 -16.95
CA PRO A 471 -5.77 9.57 -17.91
C PRO A 471 -6.88 10.40 -17.23
N ALA A 472 -6.50 11.30 -16.31
CA ALA A 472 -7.44 12.22 -15.66
C ALA A 472 -8.06 13.24 -16.63
N ASN A 473 -7.54 13.29 -17.87
CA ASN A 473 -8.12 14.10 -18.91
C ASN A 473 -9.55 13.67 -19.25
N GLU A 474 -9.80 12.35 -19.35
CA GLU A 474 -11.15 11.82 -19.59
C GLU A 474 -12.13 12.19 -18.48
N TRP A 475 -11.68 12.11 -17.22
CA TRP A 475 -12.53 12.47 -16.08
C TRP A 475 -12.85 13.96 -16.07
N LEU A 476 -11.86 14.84 -16.29
CA LEU A 476 -12.09 16.28 -16.36
C LEU A 476 -13.06 16.61 -17.50
N ILE A 477 -12.86 16.01 -18.68
CA ILE A 477 -13.73 16.23 -19.84
C ILE A 477 -15.14 15.70 -19.56
N THR A 478 -15.26 14.50 -19.00
CA THR A 478 -16.57 13.90 -18.66
C THR A 478 -17.31 14.73 -17.62
N THR A 479 -16.58 15.27 -16.62
CA THR A 479 -17.17 16.04 -15.51
C THR A 479 -17.50 17.47 -15.90
N TYR A 480 -16.63 18.13 -16.66
CA TYR A 480 -16.73 19.56 -16.93
C TYR A 480 -17.03 19.89 -18.40
N GLY A 481 -17.06 18.87 -19.26
CA GLY A 481 -17.35 19.05 -20.68
C GLY A 481 -16.26 19.80 -21.44
N PRO A 482 -16.64 20.46 -22.55
CA PRO A 482 -15.70 21.12 -23.45
C PRO A 482 -14.81 22.19 -22.82
N ILE A 483 -15.24 22.81 -21.72
CA ILE A 483 -14.42 23.77 -21.00
C ILE A 483 -13.14 23.13 -20.44
N ALA A 484 -13.24 21.87 -19.97
CA ALA A 484 -12.07 21.14 -19.49
C ALA A 484 -11.04 20.91 -20.60
N GLU A 485 -11.47 20.67 -21.82
CA GLU A 485 -10.56 20.53 -22.97
C GLU A 485 -9.74 21.82 -23.17
N THR A 486 -10.39 23.01 -23.08
CA THR A 486 -9.70 24.30 -23.20
C THR A 486 -8.60 24.47 -22.14
N PHE A 487 -8.92 24.10 -20.86
CA PHE A 487 -7.93 24.11 -19.78
C PHE A 487 -6.82 23.10 -19.97
N LEU A 488 -7.13 21.91 -20.50
CA LEU A 488 -6.16 20.86 -20.78
C LEU A 488 -5.26 21.21 -21.95
N ASP A 489 -5.81 21.82 -23.03
CA ASP A 489 -5.04 22.30 -24.17
C ASP A 489 -4.10 23.41 -23.75
N TRP A 490 -4.58 24.38 -22.96
CA TRP A 490 -3.73 25.39 -22.38
C TRP A 490 -2.62 24.79 -21.53
N TRP A 491 -2.94 23.84 -20.64
CA TRP A 491 -1.96 23.16 -19.78
C TRP A 491 -0.90 22.40 -20.57
N LYS A 492 -1.26 21.83 -21.71
CA LYS A 492 -0.34 21.06 -22.56
C LYS A 492 0.48 21.93 -23.50
N LEU A 493 -0.10 22.98 -24.06
CA LEU A 493 0.45 23.68 -25.21
C LEU A 493 1.02 25.06 -24.86
N ASP A 494 0.49 25.73 -23.85
CA ASP A 494 0.84 27.12 -23.55
C ASP A 494 1.66 27.28 -22.26
N ILE A 495 1.85 26.19 -21.50
CA ILE A 495 2.60 26.19 -20.25
C ILE A 495 3.90 25.43 -20.45
N ASP A 496 5.02 26.04 -20.03
CA ASP A 496 6.31 25.37 -19.94
C ASP A 496 6.33 24.32 -18.81
N ASP A 497 7.36 23.49 -18.79
CA ASP A 497 7.47 22.39 -17.83
C ASP A 497 7.56 22.92 -16.40
N ASP A 498 8.25 24.03 -16.15
CA ASP A 498 8.40 24.63 -14.82
C ASP A 498 7.07 25.16 -14.27
N ALA A 499 6.29 25.86 -15.11
CA ALA A 499 4.97 26.34 -14.72
C ALA A 499 3.94 25.17 -14.63
N ARG A 500 4.11 24.11 -15.44
CA ARG A 500 3.25 22.92 -15.42
C ARG A 500 3.33 22.18 -14.09
N ASP A 501 4.49 22.15 -13.47
CA ASP A 501 4.69 21.57 -12.16
C ASP A 501 3.87 22.26 -11.05
N TRP A 502 3.58 23.56 -11.19
CA TRP A 502 2.72 24.30 -10.26
C TRP A 502 1.22 24.01 -10.45
N ILE A 503 0.84 23.46 -11.60
CA ILE A 503 -0.55 23.28 -11.99
C ILE A 503 -0.88 21.80 -12.07
N SER A 504 -1.15 21.20 -10.93
CA SER A 504 -1.68 19.84 -10.85
C SER A 504 -3.10 19.77 -11.47
N LYS A 505 -3.56 18.57 -11.79
CA LYS A 505 -4.95 18.35 -12.24
C LYS A 505 -5.99 18.81 -11.20
N ARG A 506 -5.67 18.73 -9.91
CA ARG A 506 -6.48 19.31 -8.82
C ARG A 506 -6.52 20.83 -8.90
N THR A 507 -5.42 21.45 -9.28
CA THR A 507 -5.34 22.89 -9.54
C THR A 507 -6.20 23.27 -10.73
N LEU A 508 -6.10 22.56 -11.85
CA LEU A 508 -6.96 22.75 -13.03
C LEU A 508 -8.45 22.64 -12.67
N GLU A 509 -8.83 21.62 -11.93
CA GLU A 509 -10.21 21.45 -11.49
C GLU A 509 -10.71 22.63 -10.66
N ARG A 510 -9.90 23.12 -9.71
CA ARG A 510 -10.24 24.31 -8.93
C ARG A 510 -10.40 25.53 -9.82
N MET A 511 -9.49 25.73 -10.77
CA MET A 511 -9.56 26.85 -11.71
C MET A 511 -10.82 26.77 -12.57
N ILE A 512 -11.19 25.59 -13.08
CA ILE A 512 -12.44 25.36 -13.83
C ILE A 512 -13.66 25.72 -12.96
N LYS A 513 -13.68 25.27 -11.69
CA LYS A 513 -14.77 25.59 -10.76
C LYS A 513 -14.89 27.08 -10.48
N LEU A 514 -13.77 27.77 -10.32
CA LEU A 514 -13.73 29.21 -10.10
C LEU A 514 -14.20 29.98 -11.34
N HIS A 515 -13.69 29.61 -12.52
CA HIS A 515 -14.10 30.20 -13.79
C HIS A 515 -15.62 30.09 -14.02
N ARG A 516 -16.19 28.89 -13.80
CA ARG A 516 -17.64 28.67 -13.91
C ARG A 516 -18.49 29.57 -13.01
N ARG A 517 -17.89 30.08 -11.93
CA ARG A 517 -18.54 31.01 -10.98
C ARG A 517 -18.21 32.47 -11.23
N GLY A 518 -17.43 32.78 -12.28
CA GLY A 518 -16.95 34.13 -12.56
C GLY A 518 -15.96 34.67 -11.52
N LEU A 519 -15.28 33.77 -10.79
CA LEU A 519 -14.30 34.12 -9.77
C LEU A 519 -12.86 34.08 -10.35
N PRO A 520 -11.92 34.84 -9.76
CA PRO A 520 -10.56 34.90 -10.23
C PRO A 520 -9.89 33.51 -10.21
N MET A 521 -9.44 33.01 -11.38
CA MET A 521 -8.83 31.70 -11.53
C MET A 521 -7.50 31.56 -10.81
N GLN A 522 -6.77 32.65 -10.59
CA GLN A 522 -5.54 32.69 -9.79
C GLN A 522 -5.73 32.15 -8.37
N TRP A 523 -6.92 32.27 -7.78
CA TRP A 523 -7.22 31.70 -6.46
C TRP A 523 -7.20 30.17 -6.47
N GLY A 524 -7.27 29.56 -7.63
CA GLY A 524 -7.13 28.11 -7.80
C GLY A 524 -5.67 27.64 -7.83
N THR A 525 -4.71 28.53 -8.03
CA THR A 525 -3.27 28.21 -8.09
C THR A 525 -2.66 28.13 -6.69
N VAL A 526 -1.35 27.87 -6.61
CA VAL A 526 -0.64 27.74 -5.33
C VAL A 526 -0.35 29.14 -4.78
N TYR A 527 -0.76 29.41 -3.54
CA TYR A 527 -0.41 30.63 -2.83
C TYR A 527 1.00 30.53 -2.25
N LEU A 528 1.87 31.49 -2.56
CA LEU A 528 3.29 31.48 -2.19
C LEU A 528 3.62 32.28 -0.91
N GLY A 529 2.67 33.05 -0.39
CA GLY A 529 2.83 34.00 0.70
C GLY A 529 2.85 35.45 0.19
N ASP A 530 2.76 36.42 1.11
CA ASP A 530 2.85 37.88 0.85
C ASP A 530 1.91 38.42 -0.25
N GLY A 531 0.80 37.75 -0.46
CA GLY A 531 -0.18 38.14 -1.49
C GLY A 531 0.12 37.56 -2.89
N GLU A 532 1.18 36.79 -3.04
CA GLU A 532 1.62 36.25 -4.31
C GLU A 532 1.10 34.83 -4.56
N TYR A 533 0.78 34.57 -5.81
CA TYR A 533 0.41 33.24 -6.32
C TYR A 533 1.47 32.72 -7.28
N ALA A 534 1.51 31.42 -7.47
CA ALA A 534 2.42 30.81 -8.44
C ALA A 534 2.33 31.51 -9.80
N PRO A 535 3.47 31.83 -10.45
CA PRO A 535 3.49 32.53 -11.73
C PRO A 535 2.96 31.59 -12.83
N VAL A 536 1.72 31.83 -13.22
CA VAL A 536 1.01 31.02 -14.20
C VAL A 536 0.55 31.94 -15.34
N PRO A 537 0.80 31.60 -16.61
CA PRO A 537 0.43 32.45 -17.76
C PRO A 537 -1.09 32.39 -18.03
N LEU A 538 -1.90 33.02 -17.15
CA LEU A 538 -3.36 33.02 -17.26
C LEU A 538 -3.89 33.77 -18.48
N THR A 539 -3.13 34.71 -19.05
CA THR A 539 -3.54 35.49 -20.23
C THR A 539 -3.86 34.60 -21.41
N ALA A 540 -2.97 33.62 -21.70
CA ALA A 540 -3.19 32.66 -22.79
C ALA A 540 -4.45 31.81 -22.55
N LEU A 541 -4.73 31.44 -21.31
CA LEU A 541 -5.96 30.73 -20.95
C LEU A 541 -7.21 31.59 -21.17
N MET A 542 -7.18 32.84 -20.74
CA MET A 542 -8.28 33.77 -20.94
C MET A 542 -8.59 34.00 -22.42
N ASP A 543 -7.53 34.13 -23.26
CA ASP A 543 -7.68 34.26 -24.71
C ASP A 543 -8.28 33.01 -25.37
N ARG A 544 -7.93 31.82 -24.87
CA ARG A 544 -8.52 30.56 -25.33
C ARG A 544 -9.99 30.45 -24.94
N LEU A 545 -10.32 30.79 -23.69
CA LEU A 545 -11.68 30.76 -23.19
C LEU A 545 -12.57 31.77 -23.95
N ALA A 546 -12.09 32.99 -24.15
CA ALA A 546 -12.82 34.01 -24.91
C ALA A 546 -13.10 33.57 -26.36
N ARG A 547 -12.10 32.97 -27.03
CA ARG A 547 -12.27 32.40 -28.38
C ARG A 547 -13.29 31.29 -28.40
N ARG A 548 -13.31 30.43 -27.37
CA ARG A 548 -14.22 29.27 -27.28
C ARG A 548 -15.65 29.70 -26.95
N GLU A 549 -15.85 30.70 -26.10
CA GLU A 549 -17.20 31.26 -25.82
C GLU A 549 -17.86 31.78 -27.10
N VAL A 550 -17.08 32.40 -27.98
CA VAL A 550 -17.58 32.85 -29.29
C VAL A 550 -17.86 31.65 -30.24
N VAL A 551 -17.06 30.63 -30.19
CA VAL A 551 -17.22 29.41 -31.02
C VAL A 551 -18.35 28.52 -30.47
N GLY A 552 -18.59 28.51 -29.14
CA GLY A 552 -19.53 27.60 -28.49
C GLY A 552 -20.96 27.71 -29.00
N LEU A 553 -21.51 28.95 -29.23
CA LEU A 553 -22.88 29.10 -29.76
C LEU A 553 -22.97 28.69 -31.24
N ARG A 554 -21.91 28.90 -32.03
CA ARG A 554 -21.84 28.44 -33.41
C ARG A 554 -21.75 26.92 -33.49
N GLU A 555 -20.95 26.29 -32.63
CA GLU A 555 -20.82 24.83 -32.54
C GLU A 555 -22.13 24.18 -32.08
N LEU A 556 -22.80 24.76 -31.07
CA LEU A 556 -24.14 24.29 -30.67
C LEU A 556 -25.15 24.35 -31.83
N ALA A 557 -25.06 25.39 -32.67
CA ALA A 557 -25.94 25.55 -33.83
C ALA A 557 -25.51 24.64 -35.01
N ALA A 558 -24.22 24.38 -35.19
CA ALA A 558 -23.70 23.53 -36.26
C ALA A 558 -23.94 22.03 -36.01
N ASP A 559 -23.84 21.56 -34.76
CA ASP A 559 -24.13 20.17 -34.36
C ASP A 559 -25.41 20.09 -33.52
N LEU A 560 -26.48 20.71 -34.00
CA LEU A 560 -27.72 20.83 -33.28
C LEU A 560 -28.34 19.46 -32.92
N ASP A 561 -28.32 18.53 -33.86
CA ASP A 561 -28.92 17.20 -33.66
C ASP A 561 -28.10 16.34 -32.66
N GLY A 562 -26.77 16.49 -32.65
CA GLY A 562 -25.91 15.87 -31.65
C GLY A 562 -26.17 16.38 -30.23
N TRP A 563 -26.31 17.69 -30.08
CA TRP A 563 -26.64 18.32 -28.79
C TRP A 563 -28.04 17.99 -28.31
N GLU A 564 -29.02 17.94 -29.20
CA GLU A 564 -30.37 17.46 -28.83
C GLU A 564 -30.35 16.02 -28.32
N ALA A 565 -29.61 15.14 -28.98
CA ALA A 565 -29.48 13.75 -28.55
C ALA A 565 -28.81 13.64 -27.16
N ARG A 566 -27.81 14.48 -26.88
CA ARG A 566 -27.15 14.56 -25.56
C ARG A 566 -28.13 15.06 -24.49
N LEU A 567 -28.81 16.17 -24.73
CA LEU A 567 -29.80 16.72 -23.78
C LEU A 567 -30.97 15.76 -23.51
N ARG A 568 -31.43 15.00 -24.50
CA ARG A 568 -32.47 13.98 -24.31
C ARG A 568 -31.98 12.82 -23.45
N ARG A 569 -30.74 12.36 -23.64
CA ARG A 569 -30.10 11.36 -22.78
C ARG A 569 -29.92 11.89 -21.36
N ALA A 570 -29.45 13.12 -21.22
CA ALA A 570 -29.33 13.81 -19.95
C ALA A 570 -30.64 13.88 -19.16
N ALA A 571 -31.75 14.12 -19.86
CA ALA A 571 -33.08 14.17 -19.23
C ALA A 571 -33.59 12.79 -18.78
N GLN A 572 -33.04 11.69 -19.28
CA GLN A 572 -33.40 10.33 -18.94
C GLN A 572 -32.51 9.69 -17.85
N ALA A 573 -31.28 10.19 -17.68
CA ALA A 573 -30.31 9.71 -16.69
C ALA A 573 -30.39 10.52 -15.39
N SER A 574 -30.61 9.84 -14.27
CA SER A 574 -30.86 10.50 -12.98
C SER A 574 -29.64 11.17 -12.33
N SER A 575 -28.42 11.02 -12.82
CA SER A 575 -27.22 11.64 -12.24
C SER A 575 -26.12 12.10 -13.22
N GLU A 576 -25.99 11.54 -14.41
CA GLU A 576 -24.90 11.87 -15.36
C GLU A 576 -25.23 12.98 -16.36
N GLY A 577 -26.48 13.34 -16.49
CA GLY A 577 -26.95 14.29 -17.49
C GLY A 577 -26.96 15.75 -17.09
N ALA A 578 -26.58 16.09 -15.85
CA ALA A 578 -26.59 17.47 -15.37
C ALA A 578 -25.59 18.37 -16.13
N ASN A 579 -24.51 17.77 -16.64
CA ASN A 579 -23.39 18.52 -17.22
C ASN A 579 -23.67 19.09 -18.61
N ASP A 580 -24.25 18.30 -19.53
CA ASP A 580 -24.60 18.77 -20.89
C ASP A 580 -25.68 19.86 -20.84
N THR A 581 -26.58 19.75 -19.89
CA THR A 581 -27.64 20.73 -19.61
C THR A 581 -27.05 22.06 -19.15
N ASP A 582 -26.08 22.03 -18.24
CA ASP A 582 -25.42 23.23 -17.72
C ASP A 582 -24.54 23.92 -18.78
N VAL A 583 -23.86 23.14 -19.63
CA VAL A 583 -23.02 23.67 -20.74
C VAL A 583 -23.90 24.45 -21.72
N VAL A 584 -24.99 23.83 -22.20
CA VAL A 584 -25.89 24.48 -23.15
C VAL A 584 -26.52 25.71 -22.52
N HIS A 585 -26.93 25.63 -21.23
CA HIS A 585 -27.47 26.76 -20.51
C HIS A 585 -26.47 27.93 -20.41
N GLN A 586 -25.24 27.68 -20.02
CA GLN A 586 -24.21 28.70 -19.88
C GLN A 586 -23.82 29.36 -21.19
N VAL A 587 -23.62 28.58 -22.26
CA VAL A 587 -23.32 29.13 -23.60
C VAL A 587 -24.42 30.06 -24.06
N ILE A 588 -25.67 29.67 -23.88
CA ILE A 588 -26.82 30.47 -24.26
C ILE A 588 -27.01 31.69 -23.35
N ALA A 589 -26.80 31.52 -22.03
CA ALA A 589 -26.95 32.62 -21.07
C ALA A 589 -25.92 33.74 -21.27
N ASN A 590 -24.68 33.37 -21.65
CA ASN A 590 -23.58 34.33 -21.82
C ASN A 590 -23.48 34.90 -23.23
N ALA A 591 -24.21 34.37 -24.22
CA ALA A 591 -24.18 34.88 -25.59
C ALA A 591 -24.76 36.27 -25.72
N GLU A 592 -24.20 37.09 -26.58
CA GLU A 592 -24.75 38.43 -26.90
C GLU A 592 -26.09 38.31 -27.63
N LEU A 593 -26.94 39.35 -27.48
CA LEU A 593 -28.27 39.37 -28.10
C LEU A 593 -28.21 39.25 -29.64
N SER A 594 -27.20 39.80 -30.26
CA SER A 594 -26.92 39.70 -31.71
C SER A 594 -26.68 38.22 -32.13
N GLN A 595 -25.89 37.48 -31.34
CA GLN A 595 -25.60 36.08 -31.55
C GLN A 595 -26.83 35.20 -31.30
N LEU A 596 -27.59 35.50 -30.22
CA LEU A 596 -28.84 34.82 -29.92
C LEU A 596 -29.84 34.96 -31.06
N ARG A 597 -29.99 36.19 -31.62
CA ARG A 597 -30.88 36.45 -32.80
C ARG A 597 -30.44 35.70 -34.03
N ALA A 598 -29.11 35.63 -34.32
CA ALA A 598 -28.55 34.92 -35.47
C ALA A 598 -28.81 33.40 -35.41
N HIS A 599 -28.87 32.81 -34.22
CA HIS A 599 -29.05 31.37 -34.02
C HIS A 599 -30.40 30.99 -33.39
N ARG A 600 -31.43 31.86 -33.54
CA ARG A 600 -32.73 31.72 -32.87
C ARG A 600 -33.38 30.34 -33.02
N ALA A 601 -33.34 29.76 -34.23
CA ALA A 601 -33.96 28.46 -34.50
C ALA A 601 -33.31 27.33 -33.68
N ALA A 602 -31.97 27.30 -33.59
CA ALA A 602 -31.23 26.36 -32.77
C ALA A 602 -31.50 26.53 -31.29
N ILE A 603 -31.54 27.80 -30.82
CA ILE A 603 -31.82 28.11 -29.41
C ILE A 603 -33.22 27.64 -28.99
N VAL A 604 -34.23 27.84 -29.82
CA VAL A 604 -35.60 27.35 -29.53
C VAL A 604 -35.60 25.82 -29.30
N ARG A 605 -34.90 25.05 -30.14
CA ARG A 605 -34.83 23.60 -30.03
C ARG A 605 -34.06 23.17 -28.76
N LEU A 606 -32.90 23.76 -28.49
CA LEU A 606 -32.08 23.43 -27.33
C LEU A 606 -32.75 23.82 -26.00
N VAL A 607 -33.26 25.04 -25.90
CA VAL A 607 -33.92 25.54 -24.69
C VAL A 607 -35.21 24.77 -24.38
N ALA A 608 -35.91 24.26 -25.38
CA ALA A 608 -37.06 23.38 -25.15
C ALA A 608 -36.71 22.08 -24.40
N LEU A 609 -35.46 21.61 -24.46
CA LEU A 609 -34.97 20.43 -23.78
C LEU A 609 -34.38 20.72 -22.39
N LEU A 610 -34.07 21.99 -22.05
CA LEU A 610 -33.55 22.34 -20.74
C LEU A 610 -34.62 22.20 -19.64
N PRO A 611 -34.21 21.92 -18.38
CA PRO A 611 -35.13 21.93 -17.23
C PRO A 611 -35.89 23.26 -17.05
N PRO A 612 -37.15 23.26 -16.59
CA PRO A 612 -37.93 24.47 -16.39
C PRO A 612 -37.25 25.51 -15.48
N LYS A 613 -36.53 25.05 -14.45
CA LYS A 613 -35.78 25.93 -13.54
C LYS A 613 -34.71 26.75 -14.26
N LEU A 614 -33.98 26.14 -15.19
CA LEU A 614 -32.95 26.87 -15.96
C LEU A 614 -33.59 27.81 -17.01
N ARG A 615 -34.69 27.42 -17.62
CA ARG A 615 -35.40 28.31 -18.57
C ARG A 615 -35.87 29.62 -17.92
N SER A 616 -36.36 29.55 -16.68
CA SER A 616 -36.82 30.75 -15.97
C SER A 616 -35.70 31.74 -15.68
N THR A 617 -34.45 31.33 -15.58
CA THR A 617 -33.33 32.25 -15.32
C THR A 617 -33.08 33.24 -16.46
N TYR A 618 -33.43 32.89 -17.70
CA TYR A 618 -33.25 33.77 -18.86
C TYR A 618 -34.10 35.05 -18.82
N LEU A 619 -35.19 35.07 -18.06
CA LEU A 619 -36.06 36.23 -17.91
C LEU A 619 -35.68 37.08 -16.69
N VAL A 620 -35.00 36.53 -15.73
CA VAL A 620 -34.69 37.24 -14.46
C VAL A 620 -33.53 38.21 -14.66
N GLY A 621 -33.76 39.48 -14.41
CA GLY A 621 -32.72 40.54 -14.47
C GLY A 621 -32.23 40.90 -15.87
N ALA A 622 -32.84 40.35 -16.93
CA ALA A 622 -32.46 40.70 -18.30
C ALA A 622 -32.98 42.09 -18.73
N ALA A 623 -32.21 42.82 -19.54
CA ALA A 623 -32.63 44.04 -20.17
C ALA A 623 -33.87 43.83 -21.05
N GLU A 624 -34.69 44.88 -21.24
CA GLU A 624 -36.00 44.77 -21.91
C GLU A 624 -35.95 44.12 -23.30
N GLU A 625 -34.95 44.45 -24.12
CA GLU A 625 -34.77 43.82 -25.44
C GLU A 625 -34.45 42.33 -25.36
N ARG A 626 -33.69 41.93 -24.35
CA ARG A 626 -33.32 40.53 -24.13
C ARG A 626 -34.51 39.74 -23.57
N GLN A 627 -35.35 40.36 -22.73
CA GLN A 627 -36.61 39.80 -22.27
C GLN A 627 -37.58 39.54 -23.42
N ARG A 628 -37.74 40.52 -24.33
CA ARG A 628 -38.58 40.38 -25.54
C ARG A 628 -38.11 39.17 -26.40
N PHE A 629 -36.81 39.06 -26.61
CA PHE A 629 -36.25 37.90 -27.33
C PHE A 629 -36.62 36.57 -26.66
N TRP A 630 -36.48 36.48 -25.35
CA TRP A 630 -36.80 35.24 -24.63
C TRP A 630 -38.30 34.94 -24.62
N ILE A 631 -39.15 35.89 -24.53
CA ILE A 631 -40.60 35.71 -24.68
C ILE A 631 -40.93 35.10 -26.06
N GLU A 632 -40.28 35.59 -27.11
CA GLU A 632 -40.47 35.05 -28.46
C GLU A 632 -39.93 33.61 -28.59
N VAL A 633 -38.78 33.31 -27.98
CA VAL A 633 -38.22 31.94 -27.94
C VAL A 633 -39.17 31.01 -27.25
N PHE A 634 -39.68 31.38 -26.06
CA PHE A 634 -40.61 30.51 -25.32
C PHE A 634 -41.95 30.32 -26.03
N ALA A 635 -42.42 31.35 -26.71
CA ALA A 635 -43.67 31.24 -27.52
C ALA A 635 -43.49 30.30 -28.72
N ALA A 636 -42.26 30.18 -29.26
CA ALA A 636 -41.92 29.30 -30.39
C ALA A 636 -41.66 27.84 -30.02
N MET A 637 -41.56 27.51 -28.71
CA MET A 637 -41.31 26.15 -28.27
C MET A 637 -42.46 25.21 -28.56
N PRO A 638 -42.20 23.96 -28.92
CA PRO A 638 -43.28 22.96 -29.13
C PRO A 638 -44.04 22.73 -27.82
N ARG A 639 -45.35 22.95 -27.86
CA ARG A 639 -46.22 22.62 -26.72
C ARG A 639 -46.24 21.12 -26.50
N LYS A 640 -45.93 20.66 -25.28
CA LYS A 640 -46.18 19.24 -24.91
C LYS A 640 -47.67 18.94 -25.15
N LYS A 641 -48.02 18.07 -26.09
CA LYS A 641 -49.34 17.50 -26.15
C LYS A 641 -49.65 16.88 -24.81
N SER A 642 -50.61 17.42 -24.08
CA SER A 642 -51.14 16.78 -22.88
C SER A 642 -51.61 15.39 -23.32
N GLY A 643 -50.89 14.33 -22.93
CA GLY A 643 -51.30 12.97 -23.20
C GLY A 643 -52.68 12.76 -22.58
N ALA A 644 -53.68 12.51 -23.42
CA ALA A 644 -54.96 11.95 -22.99
C ALA A 644 -54.63 10.65 -22.25
N GLY A 645 -54.97 10.58 -20.97
CA GLY A 645 -54.88 9.35 -20.19
C GLY A 645 -55.65 8.21 -20.90
N PRO A 646 -55.21 6.96 -20.86
CA PRO A 646 -56.00 5.84 -21.34
C PRO A 646 -57.26 5.76 -20.46
N GLY A 647 -58.39 5.96 -21.11
CA GLY A 647 -59.70 5.83 -20.51
C GLY A 647 -59.88 4.48 -19.84
N ALA A 648 -60.43 4.51 -18.65
CA ALA A 648 -61.05 3.37 -18.02
C ALA A 648 -62.08 2.78 -18.97
N ALA A 649 -61.84 1.56 -19.42
CA ALA A 649 -62.88 0.70 -20.02
C ALA A 649 -62.86 -0.61 -19.24
N ARG A 650 -63.91 -0.76 -18.43
CA ARG A 650 -64.56 -1.94 -17.86
C ARG A 650 -63.72 -3.21 -17.61
#